data_a26bea6c5f9aaf462fa75e296343eecd
#
_entry.id   a26bea6c5f9aaf462fa75e296343eecd
#
_cell.length_a   1.000
_cell.length_b   1.000
_cell.length_c   1.000
_cell.angle_alpha   90.00
_cell.angle_beta   90.00
_cell.angle_gamma   90.00
#
_symmetry.space_group_name_H-M   'P 1'
#
loop_
_entity.id
_entity.type
_entity.pdbx_description
1 polymer ?
#
loop_
_entity_poly.entity_id
_entity_poly.type
_entity_poly.pdbx_seq_one_letter_code
_entity_poly.pdbx_strand_id
1 'polypeptide(L)'
;MGKTLSRLRLFEAAVALSGGAAFVMVLLLREALAAFPGVLVIGTLALFLAPGVLLARWFLDEHFSGAALAPAGFVISAGGFALLAVPVLIAQASLEVYLWAAGVAVAVSLLAAALAALTGRRFAGQAAEKGVERDVAERGGVMWVPFLALVGVLAYVAKITAPSSYGDIWVYLAWVRGYLGGGGLASVEPFFGGEVGLSRARINGWLVEQAAFARVSGVDLVDGVFSYLNPFFVVVALLTFYSLARVLLKSERAALFCGCLYALFFLVHLGQTRFTFGGEFVQRLPEDKLATKFFFLPMALAFAAAFIEGGKWRYFSCFACVCCAVVAVHPIGFATIGLSMAGFGILHLASNPRSRTAWARVLAMGLAGLLIVAVPAALVPAITGQPLTDVLADSDINSGDPDVLRNMVFVSPERARIFEFADGSYIMHPSLLLDPIIAVAYMLGIPFLLWRVQRSVAAQLLFGTMFLTTVAVYVPPVATFLGDNVVLPGQIWRLAWPIPLATLLAFGWLLWETGRWVTAHLSGVRLLSVLSRALPSLVVVVLAVLAAPWVSDGLEPIREHRESSRAAGFYPVDPIYPWFRDEIESPTVVLASDLLGARIPAYSSEANVVSRRGSLVLNVLPRVQERAPGRIEIPQGAVDVREFFAGTSIRTGVEILRRHEVDYVMVTANSPLDAALDSLSGFKPVEEPSERYVLYRVNLQKIGTPASAKSPNTPE
;
A
#
# COMPACT_ATOMS: atom_id res chain seq x y z
N MET A 1 -40.92 21.89 -3.52
CA MET A 1 -40.04 20.79 -3.92
C MET A 1 -39.23 21.09 -5.18
N GLY A 2 -39.79 21.46 -6.32
CA GLY A 2 -39.03 21.70 -7.56
C GLY A 2 -37.91 22.76 -7.46
N LYS A 3 -38.09 23.87 -6.75
CA LYS A 3 -37.10 24.92 -6.57
C LYS A 3 -35.93 24.50 -5.68
N THR A 4 -36.12 23.62 -4.70
CA THR A 4 -35.05 23.12 -3.81
C THR A 4 -34.18 22.10 -4.54
N LEU A 5 -34.78 21.24 -5.37
CA LEU A 5 -34.05 20.29 -6.22
C LEU A 5 -33.20 20.99 -7.29
N SER A 6 -33.68 22.12 -7.86
CA SER A 6 -32.88 22.88 -8.82
C SER A 6 -31.71 23.60 -8.17
N ARG A 7 -31.82 24.08 -6.95
CA ARG A 7 -30.74 24.68 -6.17
C ARG A 7 -29.67 23.65 -5.77
N LEU A 8 -30.10 22.44 -5.39
CA LEU A 8 -29.14 21.36 -5.06
C LEU A 8 -28.33 20.92 -6.28
N ARG A 9 -28.96 20.84 -7.45
CA ARG A 9 -28.29 20.50 -8.72
C ARG A 9 -27.31 21.57 -9.17
N LEU A 10 -27.69 22.86 -9.03
CA LEU A 10 -26.80 23.99 -9.30
C LEU A 10 -25.58 24.00 -8.36
N PHE A 11 -25.81 23.67 -7.08
CA PHE A 11 -24.70 23.55 -6.11
C PHE A 11 -23.77 22.37 -6.44
N GLU A 12 -24.31 21.21 -6.79
CA GLU A 12 -23.51 20.04 -7.21
C GLU A 12 -22.70 20.34 -8.50
N ALA A 13 -23.31 21.00 -9.48
CA ALA A 13 -22.62 21.44 -10.69
C ALA A 13 -21.53 22.49 -10.39
N ALA A 14 -21.84 23.45 -9.50
CA ALA A 14 -20.88 24.47 -9.08
C ALA A 14 -19.67 23.87 -8.34
N VAL A 15 -19.91 22.88 -7.47
CA VAL A 15 -18.83 22.15 -6.77
C VAL A 15 -17.97 21.35 -7.76
N ALA A 16 -18.60 20.69 -8.74
CA ALA A 16 -17.88 19.98 -9.79
C ALA A 16 -17.03 20.92 -10.66
N LEU A 17 -17.62 22.03 -11.11
CA LEU A 17 -16.92 23.03 -11.92
C LEU A 17 -15.84 23.77 -11.12
N SER A 18 -16.09 24.08 -9.85
CA SER A 18 -15.08 24.71 -8.99
C SER A 18 -13.93 23.78 -8.66
N GLY A 19 -14.18 22.47 -8.45
CA GLY A 19 -13.15 21.48 -8.30
C GLY A 19 -12.29 21.33 -9.55
N GLY A 20 -12.92 21.34 -10.73
CA GLY A 20 -12.21 21.34 -12.01
C GLY A 20 -11.42 22.63 -12.27
N ALA A 21 -12.01 23.77 -11.98
CA ALA A 21 -11.33 25.07 -12.08
C ALA A 21 -10.16 25.15 -11.08
N ALA A 22 -10.33 24.66 -9.85
CA ALA A 22 -9.24 24.59 -8.88
C ALA A 22 -8.09 23.69 -9.37
N PHE A 23 -8.41 22.60 -10.04
CA PHE A 23 -7.39 21.73 -10.65
C PHE A 23 -6.61 22.45 -11.75
N VAL A 24 -7.31 23.02 -12.73
CA VAL A 24 -6.68 23.77 -13.81
C VAL A 24 -5.86 24.94 -13.23
N MET A 25 -6.40 25.62 -12.21
CA MET A 25 -5.66 26.67 -11.50
C MET A 25 -4.42 26.15 -10.79
N VAL A 26 -4.47 25.00 -10.13
CA VAL A 26 -3.29 24.38 -9.49
C VAL A 26 -2.23 24.05 -10.54
N LEU A 27 -2.62 23.49 -11.68
CA LEU A 27 -1.69 23.17 -12.77
C LEU A 27 -1.10 24.43 -13.42
N LEU A 28 -1.91 25.46 -13.67
CA LEU A 28 -1.48 26.69 -14.36
C LEU A 28 -0.75 27.66 -13.42
N LEU A 29 -1.11 27.70 -12.14
CA LEU A 29 -0.57 28.62 -11.16
C LEU A 29 0.42 27.96 -10.19
N ARG A 30 0.87 26.75 -10.46
CA ARG A 30 1.77 26.00 -9.56
C ARG A 30 2.99 26.82 -9.14
N GLU A 31 3.59 27.56 -10.07
CA GLU A 31 4.75 28.42 -9.80
C GLU A 31 4.39 29.61 -8.88
N ALA A 32 3.25 30.25 -9.12
CA ALA A 32 2.74 31.32 -8.26
C ALA A 32 2.29 30.81 -6.87
N LEU A 33 1.80 29.57 -6.80
CA LEU A 33 1.35 28.92 -5.57
C LEU A 33 2.48 28.22 -4.81
N ALA A 34 3.69 28.14 -5.36
CA ALA A 34 4.86 27.53 -4.71
C ALA A 34 5.15 28.14 -3.32
N ALA A 35 4.79 29.42 -3.11
CA ALA A 35 4.86 30.07 -1.79
C ALA A 35 3.84 29.51 -0.76
N PHE A 36 2.87 28.72 -1.20
CA PHE A 36 1.81 28.16 -0.35
C PHE A 36 1.71 26.62 -0.51
N PRO A 37 2.72 25.86 -0.08
CA PRO A 37 2.79 24.40 -0.31
C PRO A 37 1.58 23.65 0.24
N GLY A 38 0.99 24.10 1.35
CA GLY A 38 -0.22 23.49 1.90
C GLY A 38 -1.43 23.59 0.95
N VAL A 39 -1.56 24.67 0.20
CA VAL A 39 -2.64 24.84 -0.80
C VAL A 39 -2.43 23.89 -1.98
N LEU A 40 -1.18 23.76 -2.45
CA LEU A 40 -0.83 22.83 -3.51
C LEU A 40 -1.08 21.38 -3.10
N VAL A 41 -0.69 21.00 -1.88
CA VAL A 41 -0.93 19.67 -1.34
C VAL A 41 -2.42 19.37 -1.27
N ILE A 42 -3.23 20.25 -0.68
CA ILE A 42 -4.69 20.04 -0.58
C ILE A 42 -5.31 19.98 -1.98
N GLY A 43 -4.91 20.85 -2.90
CA GLY A 43 -5.38 20.83 -4.29
C GLY A 43 -5.04 19.51 -4.98
N THR A 44 -3.82 19.01 -4.80
CA THR A 44 -3.38 17.75 -5.40
C THR A 44 -4.08 16.55 -4.78
N LEU A 45 -4.29 16.52 -3.46
CA LEU A 45 -5.09 15.48 -2.80
C LEU A 45 -6.55 15.51 -3.28
N ALA A 46 -7.10 16.69 -3.54
CA ALA A 46 -8.42 16.82 -4.16
C ALA A 46 -8.48 16.18 -5.56
N LEU A 47 -7.36 16.11 -6.29
CA LEU A 47 -7.31 15.43 -7.59
C LEU A 47 -7.49 13.92 -7.48
N PHE A 48 -6.94 13.30 -6.44
CA PHE A 48 -7.16 11.87 -6.20
C PHE A 48 -8.59 11.54 -5.81
N LEU A 49 -9.32 12.52 -5.26
CA LEU A 49 -10.69 12.33 -4.77
C LEU A 49 -11.76 12.82 -5.73
N ALA A 50 -11.63 14.04 -6.22
CA ALA A 50 -12.74 14.75 -6.86
C ALA A 50 -13.31 14.04 -8.09
N PRO A 51 -12.52 13.57 -9.07
CA PRO A 51 -13.06 12.93 -10.26
C PRO A 51 -13.88 11.69 -9.93
N GLY A 52 -13.34 10.81 -9.10
CA GLY A 52 -14.03 9.59 -8.72
C GLY A 52 -15.21 9.83 -7.80
N VAL A 53 -15.14 10.82 -6.88
CA VAL A 53 -16.29 11.18 -6.04
C VAL A 53 -17.44 11.70 -6.90
N LEU A 54 -17.16 12.50 -7.93
CA LEU A 54 -18.17 13.00 -8.87
C LEU A 54 -18.75 11.85 -9.71
N LEU A 55 -17.90 10.97 -10.24
CA LEU A 55 -18.35 9.78 -10.96
C LEU A 55 -19.15 8.85 -10.04
N ALA A 56 -18.67 8.59 -8.82
CA ALA A 56 -19.35 7.76 -7.84
C ALA A 56 -20.70 8.35 -7.46
N ARG A 57 -20.77 9.67 -7.20
CA ARG A 57 -22.02 10.39 -6.89
C ARG A 57 -23.04 10.26 -8.00
N TRP A 58 -22.58 10.28 -9.24
CA TRP A 58 -23.44 10.20 -10.39
C TRP A 58 -23.87 8.76 -10.71
N PHE A 59 -22.93 7.81 -10.56
CA PHE A 59 -23.08 6.44 -11.00
C PHE A 59 -23.63 5.50 -9.93
N LEU A 60 -23.31 5.76 -8.65
CA LEU A 60 -23.71 4.93 -7.52
C LEU A 60 -24.99 5.48 -6.84
N ASP A 61 -25.66 4.64 -6.08
CA ASP A 61 -26.89 4.99 -5.36
C ASP A 61 -26.66 5.14 -3.84
N GLU A 62 -27.73 5.03 -3.08
CA GLU A 62 -27.80 5.20 -1.63
C GLU A 62 -26.83 4.33 -0.83
N HIS A 63 -26.39 3.16 -1.35
CA HIS A 63 -25.42 2.30 -0.66
C HIS A 63 -24.08 3.01 -0.44
N PHE A 64 -23.70 3.88 -1.38
CA PHE A 64 -22.49 4.68 -1.34
C PHE A 64 -22.78 6.17 -1.15
N SER A 65 -23.72 6.51 -0.27
CA SER A 65 -24.07 7.91 0.06
C SER A 65 -23.30 8.40 1.29
N GLY A 66 -23.27 9.73 1.49
CA GLY A 66 -22.58 10.33 2.64
C GLY A 66 -21.07 10.03 2.63
N ALA A 67 -20.52 9.68 3.78
CA ALA A 67 -19.09 9.43 3.93
C ALA A 67 -18.58 8.20 3.17
N ALA A 68 -19.45 7.24 2.82
CA ALA A 68 -19.09 6.08 1.99
C ALA A 68 -18.77 6.45 0.53
N LEU A 69 -19.18 7.64 0.10
CA LEU A 69 -18.91 8.13 -1.25
C LEU A 69 -17.41 8.47 -1.45
N ALA A 70 -16.75 9.00 -0.44
CA ALA A 70 -15.37 9.44 -0.54
C ALA A 70 -14.40 8.28 -0.86
N PRO A 71 -14.38 7.13 -0.13
CA PRO A 71 -13.51 6.03 -0.47
C PRO A 71 -13.90 5.31 -1.77
N ALA A 72 -15.19 5.24 -2.11
CA ALA A 72 -15.62 4.75 -3.42
C ALA A 72 -15.07 5.63 -4.54
N GLY A 73 -15.17 6.94 -4.39
CA GLY A 73 -14.59 7.91 -5.32
C GLY A 73 -13.08 7.82 -5.40
N PHE A 74 -12.40 7.71 -4.26
CA PHE A 74 -10.95 7.55 -4.23
C PHE A 74 -10.50 6.32 -5.05
N VAL A 75 -11.10 5.16 -4.81
CA VAL A 75 -10.70 3.92 -5.50
C VAL A 75 -11.03 3.98 -7.00
N ILE A 76 -12.12 4.64 -7.40
CA ILE A 76 -12.45 4.87 -8.82
C ILE A 76 -11.43 5.82 -9.46
N SER A 77 -11.05 6.92 -8.78
CA SER A 77 -10.04 7.85 -9.30
C SER A 77 -8.67 7.20 -9.37
N ALA A 78 -8.16 6.72 -8.25
CA ALA A 78 -6.83 6.12 -8.17
C ALA A 78 -6.72 4.90 -9.09
N GLY A 79 -7.74 4.03 -9.11
CA GLY A 79 -7.78 2.92 -10.07
C GLY A 79 -7.78 3.36 -11.53
N GLY A 80 -8.53 4.41 -11.86
CA GLY A 80 -8.56 5.00 -13.19
C GLY A 80 -7.22 5.61 -13.61
N PHE A 81 -6.56 6.32 -12.71
CA PHE A 81 -5.24 6.91 -12.94
C PHE A 81 -4.16 5.84 -13.05
N ALA A 82 -4.19 4.78 -12.21
CA ALA A 82 -3.27 3.66 -12.33
C ALA A 82 -3.40 2.95 -13.69
N LEU A 83 -4.64 2.72 -14.16
CA LEU A 83 -4.88 2.14 -15.47
C LEU A 83 -4.41 3.05 -16.62
N LEU A 84 -4.62 4.36 -16.48
CA LEU A 84 -4.16 5.36 -17.45
C LEU A 84 -2.62 5.40 -17.54
N ALA A 85 -1.92 5.13 -16.44
CA ALA A 85 -0.47 5.10 -16.39
C ALA A 85 0.13 3.91 -17.16
N VAL A 86 -0.57 2.78 -17.26
CA VAL A 86 -0.04 1.55 -17.89
C VAL A 86 0.43 1.78 -19.33
N PRO A 87 -0.38 2.33 -20.27
CA PRO A 87 0.10 2.58 -21.64
C PRO A 87 1.27 3.57 -21.68
N VAL A 88 1.32 4.56 -20.78
CA VAL A 88 2.42 5.54 -20.70
C VAL A 88 3.71 4.87 -20.23
N LEU A 89 3.62 3.97 -19.24
CA LEU A 89 4.73 3.17 -18.73
C LEU A 89 5.25 2.18 -19.78
N ILE A 90 4.36 1.49 -20.48
CA ILE A 90 4.74 0.55 -21.56
C ILE A 90 5.47 1.29 -22.68
N ALA A 91 4.96 2.47 -23.07
CA ALA A 91 5.58 3.33 -24.06
C ALA A 91 6.84 4.06 -23.57
N GLN A 92 7.18 3.94 -22.28
CA GLN A 92 8.26 4.71 -21.62
C GLN A 92 8.17 6.21 -21.90
N ALA A 93 6.96 6.73 -22.04
CA ALA A 93 6.76 8.16 -22.24
C ALA A 93 7.05 8.94 -20.95
N SER A 94 7.19 10.25 -21.05
CA SER A 94 7.53 11.09 -19.90
C SER A 94 6.35 11.24 -18.90
N LEU A 95 6.66 11.63 -17.66
CA LEU A 95 5.66 11.97 -16.65
C LEU A 95 4.74 13.12 -17.14
N GLU A 96 5.24 14.04 -17.93
CA GLU A 96 4.44 15.15 -18.49
C GLU A 96 3.33 14.61 -19.44
N VAL A 97 3.62 13.62 -20.24
CA VAL A 97 2.59 12.94 -21.09
C VAL A 97 1.49 12.34 -20.20
N TYR A 98 1.87 11.69 -19.12
CA TYR A 98 0.90 11.17 -18.16
C TYR A 98 0.06 12.28 -17.52
N LEU A 99 0.69 13.38 -17.07
CA LEU A 99 -0.02 14.51 -16.46
C LEU A 99 -1.03 15.15 -17.42
N TRP A 100 -0.68 15.29 -18.70
CA TRP A 100 -1.61 15.76 -19.71
C TRP A 100 -2.78 14.79 -19.93
N ALA A 101 -2.49 13.50 -20.04
CA ALA A 101 -3.53 12.47 -20.19
C ALA A 101 -4.46 12.45 -18.96
N ALA A 102 -3.92 12.53 -17.75
CA ALA A 102 -4.68 12.64 -16.53
C ALA A 102 -5.53 13.92 -16.47
N GLY A 103 -4.96 15.05 -16.87
CA GLY A 103 -5.66 16.32 -16.98
C GLY A 103 -6.86 16.26 -17.93
N VAL A 104 -6.68 15.67 -19.10
CA VAL A 104 -7.77 15.44 -20.07
C VAL A 104 -8.84 14.51 -19.49
N ALA A 105 -8.45 13.40 -18.84
CA ALA A 105 -9.39 12.47 -18.22
C ALA A 105 -10.21 13.14 -17.11
N VAL A 106 -9.58 13.98 -16.27
CA VAL A 106 -10.26 14.79 -15.26
C VAL A 106 -11.22 15.77 -15.91
N ALA A 107 -10.78 16.54 -16.91
CA ALA A 107 -11.62 17.52 -17.59
C ALA A 107 -12.86 16.88 -18.23
N VAL A 108 -12.68 15.74 -18.91
CA VAL A 108 -13.79 14.96 -19.49
C VAL A 108 -14.73 14.45 -18.42
N SER A 109 -14.21 13.93 -17.31
CA SER A 109 -15.03 13.43 -16.18
C SER A 109 -15.84 14.54 -15.54
N LEU A 110 -15.26 15.72 -15.36
CA LEU A 110 -15.91 16.91 -14.80
C LEU A 110 -16.97 17.46 -15.74
N LEU A 111 -16.65 17.53 -17.04
CA LEU A 111 -17.63 17.96 -18.06
C LEU A 111 -18.82 17.00 -18.13
N ALA A 112 -18.56 15.70 -18.12
CA ALA A 112 -19.60 14.68 -18.10
C ALA A 112 -20.48 14.80 -16.85
N ALA A 113 -19.89 15.00 -15.67
CA ALA A 113 -20.62 15.20 -14.42
C ALA A 113 -21.46 16.50 -14.45
N ALA A 114 -20.92 17.59 -14.98
CA ALA A 114 -21.63 18.86 -15.13
C ALA A 114 -22.82 18.74 -16.09
N LEU A 115 -22.63 18.12 -17.28
CA LEU A 115 -23.68 17.88 -18.25
C LEU A 115 -24.80 17.00 -17.68
N ALA A 116 -24.44 15.96 -16.93
CA ALA A 116 -25.42 15.12 -16.24
C ALA A 116 -26.22 15.87 -15.18
N ALA A 117 -25.55 16.70 -14.38
CA ALA A 117 -26.21 17.55 -13.39
C ALA A 117 -27.19 18.54 -14.07
N LEU A 118 -26.78 19.19 -15.15
CA LEU A 118 -27.58 20.15 -15.90
C LEU A 118 -28.79 19.48 -16.59
N THR A 119 -28.58 18.32 -17.21
CA THR A 119 -29.67 17.60 -17.92
C THR A 119 -30.64 16.90 -16.97
N GLY A 120 -30.36 16.89 -15.67
CA GLY A 120 -31.19 16.20 -14.69
C GLY A 120 -31.20 14.67 -14.86
N ARG A 121 -30.36 14.14 -15.73
CA ARG A 121 -30.21 12.71 -15.95
C ARG A 121 -29.38 12.13 -14.79
N ARG A 122 -30.06 11.72 -13.73
CA ARG A 122 -29.48 10.78 -12.78
C ARG A 122 -29.58 9.39 -13.41
N PHE A 123 -28.46 8.75 -13.67
CA PHE A 123 -28.46 7.33 -14.00
C PHE A 123 -29.01 6.46 -12.85
N ALA A 124 -28.99 6.98 -11.63
CA ALA A 124 -29.63 6.40 -10.46
C ALA A 124 -31.10 6.85 -10.42
N GLY A 125 -32.02 5.92 -10.70
CA GLY A 125 -33.44 6.18 -10.76
C GLY A 125 -33.99 6.83 -9.47
N GLN A 126 -35.08 7.58 -9.64
CA GLN A 126 -35.85 8.34 -8.65
C GLN A 126 -36.46 7.52 -7.47
N ALA A 127 -36.07 6.26 -7.29
CA ALA A 127 -36.52 5.40 -6.20
C ALA A 127 -36.09 5.85 -4.78
N ALA A 128 -35.21 6.86 -4.69
CA ALA A 128 -34.64 7.32 -3.43
C ALA A 128 -35.62 8.17 -2.56
N GLU A 129 -36.72 8.67 -3.10
CA GLU A 129 -37.59 9.57 -2.33
C GLU A 129 -38.44 8.89 -1.25
N LYS A 130 -38.72 7.59 -1.38
CA LYS A 130 -39.50 6.83 -0.37
C LYS A 130 -38.66 6.21 0.75
N GLY A 131 -37.33 6.18 0.62
CA GLY A 131 -36.40 5.65 1.62
C GLY A 131 -35.94 6.66 2.67
N VAL A 132 -36.08 7.96 2.39
CA VAL A 132 -35.49 9.05 3.22
C VAL A 132 -36.10 9.12 4.63
N GLU A 133 -37.37 8.74 4.81
CA GLU A 133 -38.00 8.78 6.14
C GLU A 133 -37.53 7.65 7.08
N ARG A 134 -37.12 6.49 6.57
CA ARG A 134 -36.56 5.40 7.41
C ARG A 134 -35.15 5.69 7.89
N ASP A 135 -34.40 6.48 7.16
CA ASP A 135 -32.95 6.69 7.38
C ASP A 135 -32.63 7.67 8.52
N VAL A 136 -33.57 8.49 8.96
CA VAL A 136 -33.34 9.49 10.01
C VAL A 136 -33.10 8.83 11.39
N ALA A 137 -33.71 7.68 11.65
CA ALA A 137 -33.52 6.95 12.91
C ALA A 137 -32.21 6.19 13.02
N GLU A 138 -31.57 5.88 11.88
CA GLU A 138 -30.33 5.08 11.81
C GLU A 138 -29.06 5.90 11.49
N ARG A 139 -29.14 7.22 11.41
CA ARG A 139 -27.97 8.08 11.19
C ARG A 139 -26.94 7.87 12.27
N GLY A 140 -25.66 7.86 11.87
CA GLY A 140 -24.49 7.59 12.73
C GLY A 140 -24.41 8.42 14.01
N GLY A 141 -24.95 9.66 13.96
CA GLY A 141 -25.10 10.52 15.13
C GLY A 141 -23.82 10.60 15.97
N VAL A 142 -23.96 10.29 17.26
CA VAL A 142 -22.86 10.36 18.23
C VAL A 142 -21.71 9.40 17.92
N MET A 143 -21.92 8.32 17.15
CA MET A 143 -20.87 7.37 16.77
C MET A 143 -19.78 7.96 15.85
N TRP A 144 -20.08 9.05 15.15
CA TRP A 144 -19.05 9.75 14.36
C TRP A 144 -17.94 10.33 15.22
N VAL A 145 -18.24 10.75 16.45
CA VAL A 145 -17.27 11.40 17.34
C VAL A 145 -16.11 10.45 17.68
N PRO A 146 -16.33 9.25 18.28
CA PRO A 146 -15.26 8.33 18.58
C PRO A 146 -14.56 7.81 17.30
N PHE A 147 -15.31 7.60 16.21
CA PHE A 147 -14.70 7.17 14.95
C PHE A 147 -13.71 8.20 14.40
N LEU A 148 -14.12 9.47 14.28
CA LEU A 148 -13.25 10.54 13.78
C LEU A 148 -12.09 10.82 14.73
N ALA A 149 -12.28 10.68 16.04
CA ALA A 149 -11.20 10.78 17.02
C ALA A 149 -10.13 9.70 16.79
N LEU A 150 -10.53 8.43 16.62
CA LEU A 150 -9.62 7.33 16.34
C LEU A 150 -8.93 7.47 14.99
N VAL A 151 -9.66 7.90 13.94
CA VAL A 151 -9.09 8.23 12.63
C VAL A 151 -8.04 9.33 12.77
N GLY A 152 -8.36 10.40 13.50
CA GLY A 152 -7.43 11.51 13.73
C GLY A 152 -6.17 11.09 14.47
N VAL A 153 -6.30 10.24 15.51
CA VAL A 153 -5.15 9.69 16.25
C VAL A 153 -4.26 8.86 15.33
N LEU A 154 -4.82 7.92 14.56
CA LEU A 154 -4.04 7.09 13.64
C LEU A 154 -3.38 7.90 12.52
N ALA A 155 -4.07 8.88 11.95
CA ALA A 155 -3.50 9.79 10.96
C ALA A 155 -2.37 10.64 11.56
N TYR A 156 -2.52 11.10 12.79
CA TYR A 156 -1.46 11.81 13.52
C TYR A 156 -0.26 10.90 13.80
N VAL A 157 -0.49 9.67 14.25
CA VAL A 157 0.58 8.68 14.46
C VAL A 157 1.31 8.42 13.14
N ALA A 158 0.60 8.21 12.04
CA ALA A 158 1.20 8.03 10.72
C ALA A 158 2.08 9.21 10.29
N LYS A 159 1.66 10.45 10.62
CA LYS A 159 2.43 11.67 10.35
C LYS A 159 3.72 11.78 11.17
N ILE A 160 3.67 11.33 12.44
CA ILE A 160 4.83 11.48 13.33
C ILE A 160 5.77 10.26 13.30
N THR A 161 5.33 9.16 12.70
CA THR A 161 6.13 7.95 12.61
C THR A 161 7.18 8.11 11.51
N ALA A 162 8.45 8.06 11.92
CA ALA A 162 9.55 8.12 10.96
C ALA A 162 9.53 6.90 10.03
N PRO A 163 9.92 7.07 8.76
CA PRO A 163 10.03 5.94 7.84
C PRO A 163 11.01 4.91 8.39
N SER A 164 10.61 3.64 8.33
CA SER A 164 11.47 2.53 8.74
C SER A 164 12.79 2.54 7.94
N SER A 165 13.92 2.31 8.62
CA SER A 165 15.21 2.16 7.96
C SER A 165 15.23 0.98 6.98
N TYR A 166 14.39 -0.02 7.23
CA TYR A 166 14.22 -1.20 6.40
C TYR A 166 12.82 -1.22 5.79
N GLY A 167 12.66 -0.89 4.55
CA GLY A 167 11.34 -1.01 3.95
C GLY A 167 11.42 -1.06 2.43
N ASP A 168 10.49 -1.78 1.84
CA ASP A 168 10.28 -1.73 0.41
C ASP A 168 9.88 -0.31 -0.03
N ILE A 169 9.41 0.52 0.92
CA ILE A 169 9.03 1.90 0.63
C ILE A 169 10.15 2.70 -0.03
N TRP A 170 11.42 2.49 0.39
CA TRP A 170 12.56 3.16 -0.23
C TRP A 170 12.79 2.73 -1.68
N VAL A 171 12.48 1.47 -1.99
CA VAL A 171 12.51 0.97 -3.36
C VAL A 171 11.45 1.67 -4.22
N TYR A 172 10.24 1.78 -3.69
CA TYR A 172 9.16 2.47 -4.40
C TYR A 172 9.47 3.96 -4.58
N LEU A 173 10.01 4.61 -3.54
CA LEU A 173 10.41 6.01 -3.65
C LEU A 173 11.56 6.24 -4.64
N ALA A 174 12.50 5.31 -4.76
CA ALA A 174 13.55 5.36 -5.78
C ALA A 174 12.95 5.33 -7.19
N TRP A 175 11.99 4.43 -7.47
CA TRP A 175 11.25 4.42 -8.74
C TRP A 175 10.52 5.72 -8.98
N VAL A 176 9.81 6.23 -7.97
CA VAL A 176 9.08 7.51 -8.09
C VAL A 176 10.05 8.66 -8.35
N ARG A 177 11.23 8.67 -7.71
CA ARG A 177 12.27 9.69 -7.95
C ARG A 177 12.80 9.59 -9.40
N GLY A 178 13.03 8.39 -9.91
CA GLY A 178 13.41 8.18 -11.31
C GLY A 178 12.37 8.74 -12.29
N TYR A 179 11.07 8.62 -11.98
CA TYR A 179 10.00 9.21 -12.80
C TYR A 179 10.02 10.75 -12.77
N LEU A 180 10.49 11.36 -11.67
CA LEU A 180 10.61 12.81 -11.55
C LEU A 180 11.84 13.39 -12.26
N GLY A 181 12.85 12.56 -12.57
CA GLY A 181 14.11 12.97 -13.20
C GLY A 181 14.02 13.38 -14.67
N GLY A 182 12.83 13.33 -15.30
CA GLY A 182 12.58 13.90 -16.64
C GLY A 182 12.81 12.96 -17.81
N GLY A 183 13.29 11.74 -17.57
CA GLY A 183 13.40 10.68 -18.58
C GLY A 183 12.07 9.96 -18.86
N GLY A 184 12.14 8.87 -19.65
CA GLY A 184 10.99 7.99 -19.86
C GLY A 184 10.61 7.26 -18.58
N LEU A 185 9.30 7.09 -18.32
CA LEU A 185 8.83 6.35 -17.15
C LEU A 185 9.29 4.90 -17.21
N ALA A 186 9.89 4.39 -16.14
CA ALA A 186 10.46 3.05 -16.04
C ALA A 186 11.45 2.69 -17.16
N SER A 187 12.21 3.66 -17.65
CA SER A 187 13.25 3.44 -18.66
C SER A 187 14.59 3.01 -18.04
N VAL A 188 14.91 3.54 -16.85
CA VAL A 188 16.17 3.29 -16.15
C VAL A 188 15.88 2.69 -14.77
N GLU A 189 16.65 1.71 -14.39
CA GLU A 189 16.61 1.09 -13.05
C GLU A 189 17.23 2.07 -12.04
N PRO A 190 16.49 2.49 -11.00
CA PRO A 190 16.90 3.63 -10.17
C PRO A 190 18.06 3.36 -9.22
N PHE A 191 18.45 2.10 -9.01
CA PHE A 191 19.54 1.74 -8.11
C PHE A 191 20.88 1.56 -8.83
N PHE A 192 20.86 1.02 -10.05
CA PHE A 192 22.06 0.59 -10.77
C PHE A 192 22.24 1.26 -12.13
N GLY A 193 21.27 2.07 -12.58
CA GLY A 193 21.38 2.87 -13.80
C GLY A 193 21.24 2.10 -15.11
N GLY A 194 20.86 0.82 -15.08
CA GLY A 194 20.66 0.02 -16.29
C GLY A 194 19.29 0.25 -16.95
N GLU A 195 19.16 -0.12 -18.23
CA GLU A 195 17.87 -0.12 -18.91
C GLU A 195 16.93 -1.16 -18.29
N VAL A 196 15.67 -0.77 -18.13
CA VAL A 196 14.65 -1.66 -17.60
C VAL A 196 13.97 -2.42 -18.74
N GLY A 197 14.03 -3.74 -18.66
CA GLY A 197 13.23 -4.63 -19.48
C GLY A 197 11.71 -4.49 -19.21
N LEU A 198 10.88 -5.29 -19.85
CA LEU A 198 9.49 -5.37 -19.51
C LEU A 198 9.35 -6.07 -18.15
N SER A 199 9.13 -5.29 -17.12
CA SER A 199 9.05 -5.76 -15.74
C SER A 199 7.78 -5.23 -15.08
N ARG A 200 7.55 -5.65 -13.84
CA ARG A 200 6.46 -5.12 -13.02
C ARG A 200 6.50 -3.60 -12.88
N ALA A 201 7.68 -2.98 -12.88
CA ALA A 201 7.81 -1.53 -12.83
C ALA A 201 7.09 -0.83 -13.99
N ARG A 202 7.06 -1.45 -15.19
CA ARG A 202 6.36 -0.94 -16.37
C ARG A 202 4.84 -1.10 -16.38
N ILE A 203 4.27 -1.69 -15.34
CA ILE A 203 2.80 -1.79 -15.19
C ILE A 203 2.30 -1.21 -13.88
N ASN A 204 3.19 -0.76 -12.99
CA ASN A 204 2.82 -0.24 -11.67
C ASN A 204 2.40 1.23 -11.76
N GLY A 205 1.14 1.46 -12.11
CA GLY A 205 0.57 2.81 -12.21
C GLY A 205 0.49 3.56 -10.88
N TRP A 206 0.46 2.85 -9.75
CA TRP A 206 0.41 3.47 -8.42
C TRP A 206 1.62 4.35 -8.10
N LEU A 207 2.79 3.98 -8.59
CA LEU A 207 4.01 4.77 -8.39
C LEU A 207 4.00 6.04 -9.25
N VAL A 208 3.39 5.98 -10.45
CA VAL A 208 3.25 7.15 -11.31
C VAL A 208 2.32 8.20 -10.69
N GLU A 209 1.28 7.77 -9.96
CA GLU A 209 0.40 8.67 -9.21
C GLU A 209 1.15 9.42 -8.11
N GLN A 210 2.06 8.75 -7.39
CA GLN A 210 2.90 9.39 -6.38
C GLN A 210 3.89 10.39 -7.00
N ALA A 211 4.45 10.06 -8.16
CA ALA A 211 5.28 11.01 -8.93
C ALA A 211 4.47 12.23 -9.38
N ALA A 212 3.26 12.00 -9.88
CA ALA A 212 2.34 13.08 -10.26
C ALA A 212 1.99 13.96 -9.05
N PHE A 213 1.73 13.35 -7.88
CA PHE A 213 1.50 14.11 -6.64
C PHE A 213 2.70 14.99 -6.30
N ALA A 214 3.91 14.43 -6.24
CA ALA A 214 5.12 15.19 -5.92
C ALA A 214 5.37 16.32 -6.95
N ARG A 215 5.22 16.02 -8.25
CA ARG A 215 5.42 16.99 -9.34
C ARG A 215 4.42 18.15 -9.31
N VAL A 216 3.15 17.85 -9.04
CA VAL A 216 2.08 18.87 -9.02
C VAL A 216 2.10 19.67 -7.72
N SER A 217 2.30 19.02 -6.58
CA SER A 217 2.34 19.71 -5.27
C SER A 217 3.62 20.51 -5.05
N GLY A 218 4.70 20.22 -5.80
CA GLY A 218 6.01 20.86 -5.61
C GLY A 218 6.69 20.53 -4.29
N VAL A 219 6.13 19.58 -3.49
CA VAL A 219 6.72 19.13 -2.24
C VAL A 219 7.77 18.07 -2.54
N ASP A 220 8.86 18.05 -1.78
CA ASP A 220 9.83 16.95 -1.89
C ASP A 220 9.14 15.59 -1.76
N LEU A 221 9.58 14.63 -2.56
CA LEU A 221 8.96 13.33 -2.65
C LEU A 221 8.85 12.63 -1.28
N VAL A 222 9.95 12.60 -0.52
CA VAL A 222 10.00 11.88 0.75
C VAL A 222 9.10 12.55 1.78
N ASP A 223 9.18 13.88 1.89
CA ASP A 223 8.30 14.65 2.76
C ASP A 223 6.84 14.56 2.31
N GLY A 224 6.59 14.61 1.02
CA GLY A 224 5.26 14.50 0.42
C GLY A 224 4.57 13.19 0.80
N VAL A 225 5.31 12.09 0.66
CA VAL A 225 4.77 10.75 0.94
C VAL A 225 4.55 10.53 2.45
N PHE A 226 5.51 10.85 3.30
CA PHE A 226 5.38 10.54 4.73
C PHE A 226 4.57 11.58 5.51
N SER A 227 4.68 12.86 5.19
CA SER A 227 4.01 13.93 5.94
C SER A 227 2.57 14.17 5.49
N TYR A 228 2.22 13.82 4.25
CA TYR A 228 0.92 14.14 3.66
C TYR A 228 0.18 12.93 3.11
N LEU A 229 0.77 12.15 2.18
CA LEU A 229 0.06 11.03 1.57
C LEU A 229 -0.24 9.92 2.57
N ASN A 230 0.72 9.55 3.41
CA ASN A 230 0.52 8.45 4.34
C ASN A 230 -0.59 8.73 5.38
N PRO A 231 -0.64 9.90 6.08
CA PRO A 231 -1.77 10.27 6.92
C PRO A 231 -3.10 10.32 6.18
N PHE A 232 -3.12 10.86 4.96
CA PHE A 232 -4.30 10.87 4.11
C PHE A 232 -4.79 9.46 3.78
N PHE A 233 -3.89 8.56 3.44
CA PHE A 233 -4.22 7.16 3.17
C PHE A 233 -4.76 6.41 4.40
N VAL A 234 -4.30 6.73 5.61
CA VAL A 234 -4.90 6.20 6.85
C VAL A 234 -6.38 6.57 6.95
N VAL A 235 -6.71 7.82 6.68
CA VAL A 235 -8.12 8.28 6.69
C VAL A 235 -8.94 7.53 5.64
N VAL A 236 -8.41 7.43 4.41
CA VAL A 236 -9.10 6.73 3.31
C VAL A 236 -9.28 5.25 3.64
N ALA A 237 -8.27 4.56 4.19
CA ALA A 237 -8.33 3.14 4.54
C ALA A 237 -9.44 2.85 5.56
N LEU A 238 -9.54 3.66 6.60
CA LEU A 238 -10.58 3.51 7.62
C LEU A 238 -11.99 3.81 7.05
N LEU A 239 -12.11 4.82 6.19
CA LEU A 239 -13.36 5.11 5.49
C LEU A 239 -13.72 4.00 4.49
N THR A 240 -12.75 3.34 3.88
CA THR A 240 -12.97 2.20 2.98
C THR A 240 -13.54 1.00 3.74
N PHE A 241 -12.97 0.69 4.90
CA PHE A 241 -13.52 -0.33 5.80
C PHE A 241 -14.94 0.02 6.26
N TYR A 242 -15.17 1.27 6.68
CA TYR A 242 -16.50 1.76 7.02
C TYR A 242 -17.48 1.58 5.85
N SER A 243 -17.08 1.86 4.61
CA SER A 243 -17.95 1.72 3.43
C SER A 243 -18.32 0.27 3.17
N LEU A 244 -17.36 -0.66 3.28
CA LEU A 244 -17.63 -2.10 3.21
C LEU A 244 -18.63 -2.51 4.31
N ALA A 245 -18.36 -2.13 5.55
CA ALA A 245 -19.23 -2.42 6.69
C ALA A 245 -20.65 -1.87 6.47
N ARG A 246 -20.78 -0.64 5.95
CA ARG A 246 -22.08 -0.01 5.66
C ARG A 246 -22.87 -0.75 4.59
N VAL A 247 -22.21 -1.15 3.50
CA VAL A 247 -22.85 -1.93 2.43
C VAL A 247 -23.36 -3.26 2.96
N LEU A 248 -22.56 -3.95 3.77
CA LEU A 248 -22.90 -5.26 4.30
C LEU A 248 -23.94 -5.22 5.41
N LEU A 249 -23.80 -4.30 6.37
CA LEU A 249 -24.65 -4.24 7.56
C LEU A 249 -25.90 -3.36 7.38
N LYS A 250 -25.94 -2.53 6.33
CA LYS A 250 -27.04 -1.61 6.00
C LYS A 250 -27.41 -0.65 7.15
N SER A 251 -26.50 -0.45 8.08
CA SER A 251 -26.65 0.43 9.24
C SER A 251 -25.40 1.28 9.40
N GLU A 252 -25.54 2.59 9.38
CA GLU A 252 -24.43 3.53 9.54
C GLU A 252 -23.80 3.40 10.92
N ARG A 253 -24.61 3.23 11.97
CA ARG A 253 -24.12 3.05 13.34
C ARG A 253 -23.33 1.77 13.52
N ALA A 254 -23.82 0.65 12.97
CA ALA A 254 -23.11 -0.62 12.98
C ALA A 254 -21.76 -0.53 12.23
N ALA A 255 -21.76 0.13 11.09
CA ALA A 255 -20.56 0.33 10.29
C ALA A 255 -19.53 1.20 11.02
N LEU A 256 -19.94 2.28 11.67
CA LEU A 256 -19.07 3.13 12.49
C LEU A 256 -18.53 2.38 13.70
N PHE A 257 -19.36 1.59 14.38
CA PHE A 257 -18.93 0.74 15.49
C PHE A 257 -17.85 -0.26 15.05
N CYS A 258 -18.06 -0.97 13.94
CA CYS A 258 -17.07 -1.87 13.35
C CYS A 258 -15.80 -1.09 12.95
N GLY A 259 -15.95 0.11 12.38
CA GLY A 259 -14.83 0.99 12.03
C GLY A 259 -14.01 1.43 13.24
N CYS A 260 -14.66 1.73 14.37
CA CYS A 260 -13.97 2.02 15.63
C CYS A 260 -13.18 0.81 16.14
N LEU A 261 -13.75 -0.39 16.10
CA LEU A 261 -13.04 -1.61 16.51
C LEU A 261 -11.83 -1.89 15.61
N TYR A 262 -11.98 -1.66 14.31
CA TYR A 262 -10.89 -1.81 13.34
C TYR A 262 -9.76 -0.79 13.59
N ALA A 263 -10.10 0.45 13.89
CA ALA A 263 -9.11 1.47 14.25
C ALA A 263 -8.41 1.15 15.57
N LEU A 264 -9.15 0.70 16.59
CA LEU A 264 -8.58 0.26 17.88
C LEU A 264 -7.64 -0.94 17.71
N PHE A 265 -7.98 -1.88 16.83
CA PHE A 265 -7.11 -3.00 16.52
C PHE A 265 -5.74 -2.53 16.03
N PHE A 266 -5.66 -1.57 15.13
CA PHE A 266 -4.38 -1.02 14.68
C PHE A 266 -3.64 -0.25 15.77
N LEU A 267 -4.35 0.49 16.61
CA LEU A 267 -3.74 1.22 17.72
C LEU A 267 -3.09 0.27 18.74
N VAL A 268 -3.76 -0.83 19.08
CA VAL A 268 -3.21 -1.86 20.00
C VAL A 268 -1.98 -2.54 19.40
N HIS A 269 -1.91 -2.66 18.07
CA HIS A 269 -0.81 -3.31 17.35
C HIS A 269 0.21 -2.32 16.79
N LEU A 270 0.35 -1.12 17.34
CA LEU A 270 1.31 -0.14 16.84
C LEU A 270 2.75 -0.64 16.88
N GLY A 271 3.16 -1.33 17.93
CA GLY A 271 4.46 -2.00 18.12
C GLY A 271 5.64 -1.44 17.31
N GLN A 272 6.85 -1.75 17.73
CA GLN A 272 8.07 -1.18 17.15
C GLN A 272 8.40 -1.68 15.74
N THR A 273 7.80 -2.78 15.31
CA THR A 273 8.21 -3.41 14.06
C THR A 273 7.22 -3.12 12.94
N ARG A 274 7.74 -2.83 11.75
CA ARG A 274 7.00 -2.73 10.50
C ARG A 274 6.16 -3.98 10.15
N PHE A 275 6.29 -5.05 10.91
CA PHE A 275 5.59 -6.32 10.73
C PHE A 275 4.38 -6.49 11.64
N THR A 276 4.15 -5.58 12.59
CA THR A 276 2.90 -5.53 13.34
C THR A 276 1.79 -4.99 12.47
N PHE A 277 0.55 -5.37 12.73
CA PHE A 277 -0.61 -4.87 11.98
C PHE A 277 -0.69 -3.34 12.00
N GLY A 278 -0.52 -2.75 13.17
CA GLY A 278 -0.53 -1.29 13.34
C GLY A 278 0.67 -0.62 12.70
N GLY A 279 1.87 -1.18 12.85
CA GLY A 279 3.09 -0.67 12.23
C GLY A 279 3.00 -0.67 10.69
N GLU A 280 2.51 -1.76 10.07
CA GLU A 280 2.25 -1.79 8.63
C GLU A 280 1.24 -0.71 8.23
N PHE A 281 0.17 -0.54 9.00
CA PHE A 281 -0.91 0.38 8.69
C PHE A 281 -0.47 1.85 8.75
N VAL A 282 0.33 2.25 9.76
CA VAL A 282 0.72 3.67 9.91
C VAL A 282 1.99 4.05 9.15
N GLN A 283 2.80 3.09 8.69
CA GLN A 283 4.09 3.40 8.05
C GLN A 283 4.13 3.14 6.55
N ARG A 284 3.28 2.25 6.03
CA ARG A 284 3.52 1.62 4.74
C ARG A 284 2.36 1.73 3.74
N LEU A 285 1.29 2.47 4.03
CA LEU A 285 0.13 2.61 3.14
C LEU A 285 0.47 3.17 1.74
N PRO A 286 1.53 3.97 1.53
CA PRO A 286 1.94 4.38 0.20
C PRO A 286 2.45 3.24 -0.68
N GLU A 287 2.81 2.07 -0.09
CA GLU A 287 3.21 0.90 -0.88
C GLU A 287 2.01 0.31 -1.63
N ASP A 288 2.23 -0.06 -2.88
CA ASP A 288 1.20 -0.61 -3.79
C ASP A 288 0.45 -1.83 -3.23
N LYS A 289 1.18 -2.73 -2.56
CA LYS A 289 0.62 -3.91 -1.90
C LYS A 289 -0.33 -3.55 -0.76
N LEU A 290 0.00 -2.49 0.01
CA LEU A 290 -0.87 -2.04 1.10
C LEU A 290 -2.03 -1.19 0.59
N ALA A 291 -1.84 -0.41 -0.45
CA ALA A 291 -2.93 0.23 -1.16
C ALA A 291 -3.96 -0.80 -1.63
N THR A 292 -3.49 -1.90 -2.23
CA THR A 292 -4.36 -3.02 -2.62
C THR A 292 -5.08 -3.64 -1.42
N LYS A 293 -4.37 -3.92 -0.33
CA LYS A 293 -4.92 -4.54 0.89
C LYS A 293 -5.99 -3.66 1.56
N PHE A 294 -5.77 -2.35 1.64
CA PHE A 294 -6.59 -1.46 2.47
C PHE A 294 -7.58 -0.59 1.69
N PHE A 295 -7.39 -0.40 0.38
CA PHE A 295 -8.31 0.39 -0.45
C PHE A 295 -9.07 -0.46 -1.45
N PHE A 296 -8.34 -1.13 -2.35
CA PHE A 296 -8.96 -1.80 -3.49
C PHE A 296 -9.70 -3.08 -3.09
N LEU A 297 -9.12 -3.92 -2.24
CA LEU A 297 -9.74 -5.16 -1.78
C LEU A 297 -11.09 -4.91 -1.06
N PRO A 298 -11.18 -4.07 -0.01
CA PRO A 298 -12.46 -3.84 0.66
C PRO A 298 -13.51 -3.24 -0.28
N MET A 299 -13.12 -2.35 -1.19
CA MET A 299 -14.06 -1.76 -2.14
C MET A 299 -14.50 -2.74 -3.22
N ALA A 300 -13.63 -3.63 -3.70
CA ALA A 300 -14.04 -4.72 -4.59
C ALA A 300 -15.10 -5.62 -3.92
N LEU A 301 -14.88 -5.99 -2.65
CA LEU A 301 -15.84 -6.76 -1.85
C LEU A 301 -17.17 -6.00 -1.69
N ALA A 302 -17.13 -4.69 -1.43
CA ALA A 302 -18.32 -3.87 -1.29
C ALA A 302 -19.12 -3.79 -2.60
N PHE A 303 -18.47 -3.54 -3.74
CA PHE A 303 -19.14 -3.50 -5.04
C PHE A 303 -19.68 -4.87 -5.45
N ALA A 304 -18.95 -5.95 -5.19
CA ALA A 304 -19.40 -7.31 -5.44
C ALA A 304 -20.65 -7.65 -4.63
N ALA A 305 -20.66 -7.34 -3.32
CA ALA A 305 -21.83 -7.56 -2.47
C ALA A 305 -23.05 -6.77 -2.95
N ALA A 306 -22.86 -5.48 -3.29
CA ALA A 306 -23.93 -4.63 -3.81
C ALA A 306 -24.47 -5.14 -5.15
N PHE A 307 -23.61 -5.69 -6.03
CA PHE A 307 -24.01 -6.31 -7.28
C PHE A 307 -24.80 -7.60 -7.06
N ILE A 308 -24.29 -8.50 -6.25
CA ILE A 308 -24.96 -9.78 -5.95
C ILE A 308 -26.33 -9.54 -5.35
N GLU A 309 -26.46 -8.57 -4.46
CA GLU A 309 -27.73 -8.25 -3.82
C GLU A 309 -28.69 -7.52 -4.76
N GLY A 310 -28.23 -6.41 -5.36
CA GLY A 310 -29.08 -5.51 -6.13
C GLY A 310 -29.19 -5.83 -7.62
N GLY A 311 -28.26 -6.58 -8.20
CA GLY A 311 -28.20 -6.90 -9.62
C GLY A 311 -27.95 -5.70 -10.55
N LYS A 312 -27.59 -4.56 -10.00
CA LYS A 312 -27.41 -3.33 -10.78
C LYS A 312 -26.07 -3.35 -11.48
N TRP A 313 -26.08 -3.28 -12.82
CA TRP A 313 -24.88 -3.34 -13.68
C TRP A 313 -23.78 -2.35 -13.29
N ARG A 314 -24.13 -1.20 -12.76
CA ARG A 314 -23.18 -0.19 -12.30
C ARG A 314 -22.22 -0.69 -11.20
N TYR A 315 -22.68 -1.53 -10.27
CA TYR A 315 -21.82 -2.11 -9.25
C TYR A 315 -20.87 -3.16 -9.84
N PHE A 316 -21.36 -3.92 -10.83
CA PHE A 316 -20.52 -4.83 -11.59
C PHE A 316 -19.42 -4.09 -12.34
N SER A 317 -19.76 -2.98 -12.99
CA SER A 317 -18.77 -2.15 -13.71
C SER A 317 -17.70 -1.59 -12.76
N CYS A 318 -18.11 -1.07 -11.58
CA CYS A 318 -17.16 -0.62 -10.57
C CYS A 318 -16.28 -1.77 -10.05
N PHE A 319 -16.87 -2.94 -9.77
CA PHE A 319 -16.12 -4.15 -9.39
C PHE A 319 -15.08 -4.53 -10.45
N ALA A 320 -15.47 -4.63 -11.71
CA ALA A 320 -14.58 -4.96 -12.81
C ALA A 320 -13.46 -3.93 -12.99
N CYS A 321 -13.79 -2.62 -12.95
CA CYS A 321 -12.77 -1.56 -13.00
C CYS A 321 -11.77 -1.64 -11.85
N VAL A 322 -12.24 -1.89 -10.62
CA VAL A 322 -11.36 -2.07 -9.47
C VAL A 322 -10.46 -3.28 -9.64
N CYS A 323 -10.98 -4.40 -10.12
CA CYS A 323 -10.20 -5.59 -10.41
C CYS A 323 -9.12 -5.35 -11.48
N CYS A 324 -9.46 -4.62 -12.57
CA CYS A 324 -8.47 -4.19 -13.56
C CYS A 324 -7.40 -3.29 -12.93
N ALA A 325 -7.82 -2.31 -12.11
CA ALA A 325 -6.90 -1.40 -11.45
C ALA A 325 -5.93 -2.13 -10.51
N VAL A 326 -6.42 -3.15 -9.79
CA VAL A 326 -5.57 -3.97 -8.90
C VAL A 326 -4.45 -4.67 -9.67
N VAL A 327 -4.67 -5.10 -10.91
CA VAL A 327 -3.60 -5.67 -11.75
C VAL A 327 -2.53 -4.61 -12.04
N ALA A 328 -2.93 -3.36 -12.30
CA ALA A 328 -2.03 -2.25 -12.55
C ALA A 328 -1.37 -1.68 -11.27
N VAL A 329 -1.89 -2.00 -10.08
CA VAL A 329 -1.33 -1.58 -8.79
C VAL A 329 -0.48 -2.71 -8.20
N HIS A 330 -1.09 -3.87 -7.93
CA HIS A 330 -0.41 -5.02 -7.34
C HIS A 330 -1.08 -6.34 -7.74
N PRO A 331 -0.58 -7.06 -8.74
CA PRO A 331 -1.25 -8.22 -9.35
C PRO A 331 -1.69 -9.31 -8.36
N ILE A 332 -0.90 -9.58 -7.30
CA ILE A 332 -1.26 -10.59 -6.28
C ILE A 332 -2.58 -10.24 -5.58
N GLY A 333 -2.89 -8.95 -5.47
CA GLY A 333 -4.18 -8.52 -4.92
C GLY A 333 -5.37 -9.02 -5.73
N PHE A 334 -5.18 -9.21 -7.04
CA PHE A 334 -6.22 -9.79 -7.88
C PHE A 334 -6.49 -11.27 -7.50
N ALA A 335 -5.44 -12.06 -7.24
CA ALA A 335 -5.59 -13.43 -6.76
C ALA A 335 -6.30 -13.46 -5.39
N THR A 336 -5.98 -12.51 -4.51
CA THR A 336 -6.63 -12.36 -3.19
C THR A 336 -8.12 -12.02 -3.31
N ILE A 337 -8.48 -11.10 -4.21
CA ILE A 337 -9.89 -10.77 -4.50
C ILE A 337 -10.58 -11.99 -5.13
N GLY A 338 -9.95 -12.64 -6.10
CA GLY A 338 -10.48 -13.83 -6.77
C GLY A 338 -10.81 -14.95 -5.78
N LEU A 339 -9.92 -15.24 -4.84
CA LEU A 339 -10.12 -16.23 -3.79
C LEU A 339 -11.31 -15.87 -2.88
N SER A 340 -11.40 -14.61 -2.46
CA SER A 340 -12.52 -14.10 -1.67
C SER A 340 -13.85 -14.21 -2.43
N MET A 341 -13.85 -13.88 -3.71
CA MET A 341 -15.03 -13.97 -4.57
C MET A 341 -15.42 -15.43 -4.86
N ALA A 342 -14.47 -16.33 -5.00
CA ALA A 342 -14.75 -17.76 -5.15
C ALA A 342 -15.47 -18.31 -3.91
N GLY A 343 -14.96 -18.02 -2.70
CA GLY A 343 -15.63 -18.41 -1.45
C GLY A 343 -17.04 -17.83 -1.32
N PHE A 344 -17.19 -16.55 -1.63
CA PHE A 344 -18.48 -15.87 -1.66
C PHE A 344 -19.44 -16.49 -2.67
N GLY A 345 -18.98 -16.71 -3.91
CA GLY A 345 -19.79 -17.27 -4.99
C GLY A 345 -20.27 -18.68 -4.68
N ILE A 346 -19.39 -19.56 -4.16
CA ILE A 346 -19.73 -20.92 -3.76
C ILE A 346 -20.87 -20.89 -2.71
N LEU A 347 -20.72 -20.09 -1.66
CA LEU A 347 -21.74 -20.03 -0.60
C LEU A 347 -23.03 -19.37 -1.07
N HIS A 348 -22.95 -18.35 -1.93
CA HIS A 348 -24.12 -17.72 -2.48
C HIS A 348 -24.93 -18.67 -3.36
N LEU A 349 -24.26 -19.46 -4.21
CA LEU A 349 -24.91 -20.48 -5.04
C LEU A 349 -25.44 -21.63 -4.20
N ALA A 350 -24.70 -22.10 -3.19
CA ALA A 350 -25.17 -23.14 -2.27
C ALA A 350 -26.41 -22.70 -1.49
N SER A 351 -26.50 -21.42 -1.13
CA SER A 351 -27.68 -20.85 -0.47
C SER A 351 -28.85 -20.58 -1.43
N ASN A 352 -28.58 -20.48 -2.73
CA ASN A 352 -29.59 -20.14 -3.77
C ASN A 352 -29.52 -21.06 -4.99
N PRO A 353 -29.51 -22.40 -4.85
CA PRO A 353 -29.17 -23.35 -5.91
C PRO A 353 -30.12 -23.29 -7.12
N ARG A 354 -31.37 -22.91 -6.90
CA ARG A 354 -32.40 -22.83 -7.95
C ARG A 354 -32.55 -21.46 -8.58
N SER A 355 -31.83 -20.44 -8.07
CA SER A 355 -31.94 -19.06 -8.56
C SER A 355 -31.09 -18.83 -9.82
N ARG A 356 -31.71 -18.75 -10.99
CA ARG A 356 -31.03 -18.39 -12.26
C ARG A 356 -30.31 -17.03 -12.16
N THR A 357 -30.88 -16.08 -11.42
CA THR A 357 -30.28 -14.76 -11.24
C THR A 357 -29.02 -14.82 -10.37
N ALA A 358 -28.99 -15.66 -9.33
CA ALA A 358 -27.79 -15.88 -8.54
C ALA A 358 -26.66 -16.47 -9.40
N TRP A 359 -26.97 -17.51 -10.18
CA TRP A 359 -26.02 -18.09 -11.12
C TRP A 359 -25.50 -17.07 -12.14
N ALA A 360 -26.39 -16.32 -12.79
CA ALA A 360 -26.00 -15.31 -13.77
C ALA A 360 -25.06 -14.24 -13.19
N ARG A 361 -25.31 -13.77 -11.97
CA ARG A 361 -24.48 -12.75 -11.31
C ARG A 361 -23.11 -13.29 -10.92
N VAL A 362 -23.05 -14.49 -10.33
CA VAL A 362 -21.77 -15.14 -9.95
C VAL A 362 -20.96 -15.45 -11.19
N LEU A 363 -21.57 -16.01 -12.23
CA LEU A 363 -20.88 -16.32 -13.51
C LEU A 363 -20.39 -15.05 -14.19
N ALA A 364 -21.16 -13.94 -14.16
CA ALA A 364 -20.71 -12.65 -14.71
C ALA A 364 -19.44 -12.15 -14.00
N MET A 365 -19.38 -12.24 -12.66
CA MET A 365 -18.17 -11.86 -11.92
C MET A 365 -17.00 -12.80 -12.22
N GLY A 366 -17.24 -14.10 -12.28
CA GLY A 366 -16.22 -15.09 -12.64
C GLY A 366 -15.67 -14.87 -14.05
N LEU A 367 -16.55 -14.59 -15.01
CA LEU A 367 -16.15 -14.29 -16.39
C LEU A 367 -15.34 -12.99 -16.48
N ALA A 368 -15.75 -11.93 -15.76
CA ALA A 368 -14.97 -10.70 -15.69
C ALA A 368 -13.56 -10.96 -15.13
N GLY A 369 -13.47 -11.72 -14.03
CA GLY A 369 -12.18 -12.13 -13.45
C GLY A 369 -11.32 -12.91 -14.43
N LEU A 370 -11.92 -13.88 -15.14
CA LEU A 370 -11.22 -14.67 -16.15
C LEU A 370 -10.68 -13.78 -17.30
N LEU A 371 -11.49 -12.85 -17.79
CA LEU A 371 -11.08 -11.95 -18.89
C LEU A 371 -9.95 -11.00 -18.45
N ILE A 372 -10.00 -10.49 -17.21
CA ILE A 372 -8.96 -9.62 -16.66
C ILE A 372 -7.60 -10.32 -16.60
N VAL A 373 -7.56 -11.64 -16.43
CA VAL A 373 -6.31 -12.43 -16.45
C VAL A 373 -5.98 -12.89 -17.87
N ALA A 374 -6.96 -13.44 -18.58
CA ALA A 374 -6.73 -14.05 -19.89
C ALA A 374 -6.27 -13.04 -20.95
N VAL A 375 -6.79 -11.80 -20.91
CA VAL A 375 -6.39 -10.77 -21.88
C VAL A 375 -4.91 -10.39 -21.74
N PRO A 376 -4.39 -10.00 -20.56
CA PRO A 376 -2.94 -9.77 -20.40
C PRO A 376 -2.10 -11.02 -20.66
N ALA A 377 -2.56 -12.20 -20.21
CA ALA A 377 -1.85 -13.46 -20.44
C ALA A 377 -1.69 -13.81 -21.92
N ALA A 378 -2.61 -13.38 -22.76
CA ALA A 378 -2.51 -13.54 -24.21
C ALA A 378 -1.72 -12.42 -24.90
N LEU A 379 -1.92 -11.16 -24.46
CA LEU A 379 -1.32 -9.99 -25.12
C LEU A 379 0.16 -9.81 -24.77
N VAL A 380 0.56 -10.04 -23.52
CA VAL A 380 1.95 -9.84 -23.11
C VAL A 380 2.91 -10.72 -23.89
N PRO A 381 2.71 -12.05 -24.01
CA PRO A 381 3.57 -12.89 -24.83
C PRO A 381 3.56 -12.49 -26.32
N ALA A 382 2.40 -12.08 -26.85
CA ALA A 382 2.28 -11.67 -28.23
C ALA A 382 3.05 -10.39 -28.57
N ILE A 383 3.17 -9.47 -27.59
CA ILE A 383 3.87 -8.19 -27.76
C ILE A 383 5.37 -8.31 -27.42
N THR A 384 5.72 -9.10 -26.41
CA THR A 384 7.06 -9.11 -25.82
C THR A 384 7.86 -10.36 -26.08
N GLY A 385 7.22 -11.43 -26.53
CA GLY A 385 7.83 -12.76 -26.63
C GLY A 385 8.09 -13.45 -25.28
N GLN A 386 7.72 -12.83 -24.17
CA GLN A 386 7.92 -13.36 -22.82
C GLN A 386 6.60 -13.75 -22.15
N PRO A 387 6.54 -14.87 -21.40
CA PRO A 387 5.37 -15.21 -20.61
C PRO A 387 5.00 -14.13 -19.60
N LEU A 388 3.70 -13.92 -19.38
CA LEU A 388 3.23 -12.96 -18.35
C LEU A 388 3.79 -13.27 -16.95
N THR A 389 3.98 -14.55 -16.65
CA THR A 389 4.58 -14.99 -15.37
C THR A 389 5.98 -14.44 -15.16
N ASP A 390 6.78 -14.40 -16.22
CA ASP A 390 8.17 -13.92 -16.12
C ASP A 390 8.19 -12.40 -15.95
N VAL A 391 7.32 -11.67 -16.68
CA VAL A 391 7.15 -10.22 -16.52
C VAL A 391 6.67 -9.86 -15.10
N LEU A 392 5.79 -10.67 -14.50
CA LEU A 392 5.29 -10.44 -13.14
C LEU A 392 6.26 -10.92 -12.06
N ALA A 393 7.07 -11.93 -12.35
CA ALA A 393 8.09 -12.48 -11.45
C ALA A 393 9.38 -11.66 -11.45
N ASP A 394 9.63 -10.90 -12.52
CA ASP A 394 10.75 -9.97 -12.57
C ASP A 394 10.54 -8.90 -11.48
N SER A 395 11.04 -9.23 -10.33
CA SER A 395 10.79 -8.49 -9.12
C SER A 395 12.11 -7.99 -8.57
N ASP A 396 12.04 -6.87 -8.03
CA ASP A 396 12.79 -6.11 -7.03
C ASP A 396 14.03 -6.74 -6.37
N ILE A 397 14.47 -7.93 -6.69
CA ILE A 397 15.64 -8.56 -6.11
C ILE A 397 16.69 -8.70 -7.20
N ASN A 398 17.88 -8.25 -6.90
CA ASN A 398 19.04 -8.20 -7.78
C ASN A 398 19.44 -9.52 -8.48
N SER A 399 18.73 -10.59 -8.25
CA SER A 399 19.03 -11.88 -8.84
C SER A 399 18.20 -12.23 -10.07
N GLY A 400 17.03 -11.57 -10.27
CA GLY A 400 16.13 -11.88 -11.38
C GLY A 400 15.67 -13.35 -11.46
N ASP A 401 16.21 -14.22 -10.58
CA ASP A 401 15.97 -15.65 -10.62
C ASP A 401 14.76 -16.03 -9.74
N PRO A 402 13.67 -16.52 -10.35
CA PRO A 402 12.49 -16.97 -9.61
C PRO A 402 12.80 -18.08 -8.59
N ASP A 403 13.78 -18.94 -8.86
CA ASP A 403 14.18 -20.02 -7.96
C ASP A 403 14.86 -19.49 -6.71
N VAL A 404 15.61 -18.40 -6.80
CA VAL A 404 16.18 -17.70 -5.62
C VAL A 404 15.06 -17.18 -4.73
N LEU A 405 14.08 -16.49 -5.30
CA LEU A 405 12.94 -15.96 -4.56
C LEU A 405 12.12 -17.07 -3.90
N ARG A 406 11.90 -18.16 -4.64
CA ARG A 406 11.18 -19.33 -4.16
C ARG A 406 11.89 -19.96 -2.95
N ASN A 407 13.20 -20.09 -2.98
CA ASN A 407 13.97 -20.74 -1.94
C ASN A 407 14.36 -19.82 -0.77
N MET A 408 14.44 -18.50 -0.99
CA MET A 408 14.76 -17.52 0.06
C MET A 408 13.82 -17.61 1.27
N VAL A 409 12.57 -17.97 1.06
CA VAL A 409 11.56 -18.03 2.11
C VAL A 409 11.80 -19.19 3.07
N PHE A 410 12.28 -20.32 2.55
CA PHE A 410 12.56 -21.51 3.38
C PHE A 410 13.81 -21.37 4.23
N VAL A 411 14.61 -20.36 3.99
CA VAL A 411 15.96 -20.22 4.53
C VAL A 411 16.07 -19.20 5.66
N SER A 412 15.13 -18.28 5.79
CA SER A 412 15.15 -17.28 6.85
C SER A 412 14.08 -17.57 7.91
N PRO A 413 14.41 -18.19 9.06
CA PRO A 413 13.45 -18.42 10.15
C PRO A 413 12.82 -17.14 10.68
N GLU A 414 13.56 -16.03 10.69
CA GLU A 414 13.08 -14.72 11.14
C GLU A 414 12.07 -14.09 10.15
N ARG A 415 12.09 -14.55 8.90
CA ARG A 415 11.17 -14.15 7.83
C ARG A 415 10.23 -15.27 7.43
N ALA A 416 10.28 -16.41 8.09
CA ALA A 416 9.46 -17.57 7.81
C ALA A 416 7.99 -17.23 8.01
N ARG A 417 7.41 -16.62 6.99
CA ARG A 417 5.96 -16.53 6.85
C ARG A 417 5.35 -17.85 6.39
N ILE A 418 6.19 -18.88 6.30
CA ILE A 418 5.87 -20.24 5.88
C ILE A 418 6.37 -21.23 6.93
N PHE A 419 5.56 -22.25 7.19
CA PHE A 419 5.93 -23.43 7.93
C PHE A 419 6.01 -24.61 6.96
N GLU A 420 7.20 -25.17 6.77
CA GLU A 420 7.48 -26.28 5.86
C GLU A 420 7.41 -27.61 6.61
N PHE A 421 6.78 -28.61 6.00
CA PHE A 421 6.70 -29.98 6.50
C PHE A 421 7.81 -30.85 5.89
N ALA A 422 8.06 -32.01 6.50
CA ALA A 422 9.12 -32.94 6.08
C ALA A 422 8.97 -33.47 4.65
N ASP A 423 7.77 -33.49 4.10
CA ASP A 423 7.44 -33.91 2.73
C ASP A 423 7.62 -32.77 1.70
N GLY A 424 8.10 -31.60 2.13
CA GLY A 424 8.28 -30.43 1.28
C GLY A 424 6.99 -29.63 1.05
N SER A 425 5.86 -30.07 1.54
CA SER A 425 4.65 -29.24 1.56
C SER A 425 4.77 -28.14 2.61
N TYR A 426 3.99 -27.09 2.47
CA TYR A 426 4.05 -25.97 3.39
C TYR A 426 2.70 -25.29 3.59
N ILE A 427 2.62 -24.51 4.66
CA ILE A 427 1.51 -23.65 4.99
C ILE A 427 2.04 -22.25 5.30
N MET A 428 1.17 -21.25 5.30
CA MET A 428 1.47 -19.96 5.89
C MET A 428 1.77 -20.13 7.39
N HIS A 429 2.75 -19.39 7.91
CA HIS A 429 3.04 -19.41 9.35
C HIS A 429 1.80 -19.02 10.16
N PRO A 430 1.43 -19.78 11.20
CA PRO A 430 0.15 -19.60 11.91
C PRO A 430 0.06 -18.33 12.77
N SER A 431 1.10 -17.51 12.84
CA SER A 431 1.14 -16.28 13.65
C SER A 431 -0.07 -15.35 13.47
N LEU A 432 -0.67 -15.33 12.26
CA LEU A 432 -1.88 -14.55 12.01
C LEU A 432 -3.07 -15.01 12.86
N LEU A 433 -3.32 -16.31 12.90
CA LEU A 433 -4.43 -16.91 13.67
C LEU A 433 -4.10 -17.08 15.16
N LEU A 434 -2.81 -16.97 15.52
CA LEU A 434 -2.36 -16.99 16.92
C LEU A 434 -2.38 -15.60 17.56
N ASP A 435 -2.59 -14.53 16.78
CA ASP A 435 -2.87 -13.23 17.36
C ASP A 435 -4.13 -13.30 18.22
N PRO A 436 -4.08 -12.93 19.52
CA PRO A 436 -5.19 -13.15 20.45
C PRO A 436 -6.50 -12.50 20.01
N ILE A 437 -6.42 -11.29 19.44
CA ILE A 437 -7.62 -10.55 19.00
C ILE A 437 -8.22 -11.23 17.78
N ILE A 438 -7.38 -11.57 16.79
CA ILE A 438 -7.83 -12.27 15.59
C ILE A 438 -8.35 -13.67 15.94
N ALA A 439 -7.67 -14.42 16.81
CA ALA A 439 -8.09 -15.75 17.24
C ALA A 439 -9.49 -15.74 17.86
N VAL A 440 -9.71 -14.86 18.86
CA VAL A 440 -11.02 -14.74 19.53
C VAL A 440 -12.09 -14.27 18.54
N ALA A 441 -11.79 -13.26 17.74
CA ALA A 441 -12.72 -12.73 16.73
C ALA A 441 -13.08 -13.81 15.68
N TYR A 442 -12.11 -14.62 15.25
CA TYR A 442 -12.29 -15.72 14.31
C TYR A 442 -13.17 -16.83 14.91
N MET A 443 -12.84 -17.28 16.13
CA MET A 443 -13.57 -18.35 16.82
C MET A 443 -15.03 -17.97 17.12
N LEU A 444 -15.31 -16.73 17.48
CA LEU A 444 -16.66 -16.26 17.75
C LEU A 444 -17.41 -15.87 16.48
N GLY A 445 -16.70 -15.34 15.50
CA GLY A 445 -17.28 -14.91 14.22
C GLY A 445 -17.79 -16.06 13.37
N ILE A 446 -17.08 -17.19 13.32
CA ILE A 446 -17.48 -18.36 12.50
C ILE A 446 -18.87 -18.89 12.86
N PRO A 447 -19.17 -19.29 14.11
CA PRO A 447 -20.50 -19.77 14.47
C PRO A 447 -21.61 -18.77 14.18
N PHE A 448 -21.34 -17.48 14.45
CA PHE A 448 -22.28 -16.41 14.16
C PHE A 448 -22.59 -16.27 12.66
N LEU A 449 -21.57 -16.32 11.81
CA LEU A 449 -21.73 -16.25 10.36
C LEU A 449 -22.40 -17.50 9.81
N LEU A 450 -22.05 -18.70 10.28
CA LEU A 450 -22.69 -19.98 9.90
C LEU A 450 -24.21 -19.96 10.21
N TRP A 451 -24.57 -19.42 11.35
CA TRP A 451 -25.99 -19.26 11.70
C TRP A 451 -26.74 -18.33 10.73
N ARG A 452 -26.04 -17.35 10.13
CA ARG A 452 -26.65 -16.35 9.23
C ARG A 452 -26.44 -16.63 7.74
N VAL A 453 -25.55 -17.56 7.35
CA VAL A 453 -25.13 -17.75 5.96
C VAL A 453 -26.27 -18.01 4.98
N GLN A 454 -27.30 -18.74 5.42
CA GLN A 454 -28.48 -19.05 4.59
C GLN A 454 -29.37 -17.81 4.29
N ARG A 455 -29.25 -16.74 5.09
CA ARG A 455 -30.19 -15.63 5.08
C ARG A 455 -29.55 -14.28 4.75
N SER A 456 -28.22 -14.20 4.69
CA SER A 456 -27.53 -12.92 4.57
C SER A 456 -26.37 -12.97 3.57
N VAL A 457 -26.45 -12.12 2.55
CA VAL A 457 -25.35 -11.90 1.57
C VAL A 457 -24.07 -11.49 2.29
N ALA A 458 -24.18 -10.64 3.33
CA ALA A 458 -23.04 -10.23 4.14
C ALA A 458 -22.37 -11.43 4.84
N ALA A 459 -23.17 -12.35 5.44
CA ALA A 459 -22.63 -13.55 6.08
C ALA A 459 -21.99 -14.50 5.06
N GLN A 460 -22.57 -14.64 3.86
CA GLN A 460 -22.02 -15.44 2.77
C GLN A 460 -20.66 -14.87 2.33
N LEU A 461 -20.56 -13.55 2.14
CA LEU A 461 -19.30 -12.91 1.76
C LEU A 461 -18.23 -13.09 2.84
N LEU A 462 -18.53 -12.73 4.09
CA LEU A 462 -17.56 -12.76 5.18
C LEU A 462 -17.11 -14.19 5.48
N PHE A 463 -18.05 -15.12 5.61
CA PHE A 463 -17.71 -16.52 5.87
C PHE A 463 -16.98 -17.16 4.70
N GLY A 464 -17.45 -16.95 3.46
CA GLY A 464 -16.79 -17.46 2.25
C GLY A 464 -15.36 -16.96 2.11
N THR A 465 -15.16 -15.67 2.34
CA THR A 465 -13.82 -15.06 2.36
C THR A 465 -12.94 -15.66 3.45
N MET A 466 -13.40 -15.71 4.71
CA MET A 466 -12.63 -16.29 5.82
C MET A 466 -12.29 -17.75 5.57
N PHE A 467 -13.29 -18.55 5.20
CA PHE A 467 -13.13 -19.99 5.04
C PHE A 467 -12.19 -20.34 3.89
N LEU A 468 -12.46 -19.82 2.68
CA LEU A 468 -11.66 -20.21 1.52
C LEU A 468 -10.24 -19.68 1.57
N THR A 469 -10.03 -18.47 2.09
CA THR A 469 -8.66 -17.94 2.29
C THR A 469 -7.90 -18.74 3.37
N THR A 470 -8.57 -19.17 4.44
CA THR A 470 -7.95 -20.04 5.45
C THR A 470 -7.57 -21.40 4.86
N VAL A 471 -8.45 -22.02 4.08
CA VAL A 471 -8.13 -23.27 3.37
C VAL A 471 -6.94 -23.07 2.42
N ALA A 472 -6.93 -21.96 1.68
CA ALA A 472 -5.89 -21.64 0.71
C ALA A 472 -4.49 -21.53 1.33
N VAL A 473 -4.39 -21.02 2.56
CA VAL A 473 -3.08 -20.75 3.17
C VAL A 473 -2.68 -21.72 4.28
N TYR A 474 -3.62 -22.53 4.82
CA TYR A 474 -3.36 -23.44 5.93
C TYR A 474 -3.64 -24.93 5.64
N VAL A 475 -4.12 -25.26 4.44
CA VAL A 475 -4.23 -26.66 4.01
C VAL A 475 -3.01 -26.99 3.14
N PRO A 476 -2.08 -27.87 3.60
CA PRO A 476 -0.76 -28.03 2.97
C PRO A 476 -0.77 -28.23 1.45
N PRO A 477 -1.53 -29.19 0.87
CA PRO A 477 -1.52 -29.39 -0.57
C PRO A 477 -2.09 -28.18 -1.35
N VAL A 478 -3.04 -27.44 -0.78
CA VAL A 478 -3.63 -26.26 -1.42
C VAL A 478 -2.65 -25.08 -1.36
N ALA A 479 -2.06 -24.87 -0.18
CA ALA A 479 -1.09 -23.81 0.06
C ALA A 479 0.15 -23.98 -0.84
N THR A 480 0.69 -25.20 -0.91
CA THR A 480 1.82 -25.54 -1.77
C THR A 480 1.48 -25.31 -3.24
N PHE A 481 0.32 -25.83 -3.71
CA PHE A 481 -0.11 -25.61 -5.09
C PHE A 481 -0.23 -24.12 -5.44
N LEU A 482 -0.88 -23.34 -4.58
CA LEU A 482 -1.05 -21.90 -4.82
C LEU A 482 0.27 -21.12 -4.76
N GLY A 483 1.14 -21.48 -3.82
CA GLY A 483 2.46 -20.86 -3.69
C GLY A 483 3.38 -21.20 -4.86
N ASP A 484 3.29 -22.38 -5.41
CA ASP A 484 4.16 -22.79 -6.52
C ASP A 484 3.66 -22.36 -7.91
N ASN A 485 2.33 -22.19 -8.08
CA ASN A 485 1.75 -22.00 -9.42
C ASN A 485 0.99 -20.67 -9.60
N VAL A 486 0.58 -20.00 -8.50
CA VAL A 486 -0.26 -18.78 -8.59
C VAL A 486 0.44 -17.56 -8.02
N VAL A 487 1.05 -17.75 -6.84
CA VAL A 487 1.80 -16.69 -6.17
C VAL A 487 3.17 -17.17 -5.80
N LEU A 488 4.19 -16.65 -5.56
CA LEU A 488 5.43 -17.28 -5.07
C LEU A 488 5.27 -17.81 -3.65
N PRO A 489 5.96 -18.89 -3.22
CA PRO A 489 5.88 -19.42 -1.85
C PRO A 489 6.04 -18.33 -0.78
N GLY A 490 7.03 -17.43 -0.95
CA GLY A 490 7.25 -16.27 -0.10
C GLY A 490 6.15 -15.21 -0.11
N GLN A 491 5.18 -15.37 -0.96
CA GLN A 491 4.09 -14.41 -1.14
C GLN A 491 2.72 -14.96 -0.72
N ILE A 492 2.65 -16.25 -0.34
CA ILE A 492 1.39 -16.92 0.02
C ILE A 492 0.64 -16.20 1.16
N TRP A 493 1.35 -15.58 2.07
CA TRP A 493 0.77 -14.80 3.17
C TRP A 493 -0.09 -13.61 2.69
N ARG A 494 0.09 -13.16 1.45
CA ARG A 494 -0.73 -12.10 0.85
C ARG A 494 -2.15 -12.58 0.53
N LEU A 495 -2.32 -13.87 0.28
CA LEU A 495 -3.66 -14.46 0.12
C LEU A 495 -4.48 -14.40 1.41
N ALA A 496 -3.83 -14.27 2.56
CA ALA A 496 -4.48 -14.13 3.87
C ALA A 496 -4.91 -12.70 4.22
N TRP A 497 -4.62 -11.68 3.40
CA TRP A 497 -5.02 -10.29 3.66
C TRP A 497 -6.50 -10.10 4.00
N PRO A 498 -7.45 -10.84 3.40
CA PRO A 498 -8.85 -10.69 3.73
C PRO A 498 -9.23 -11.23 5.12
N ILE A 499 -8.42 -12.13 5.72
CA ILE A 499 -8.77 -12.78 6.99
C ILE A 499 -8.98 -11.76 8.12
N PRO A 500 -8.03 -10.85 8.45
CA PRO A 500 -8.26 -9.86 9.50
C PRO A 500 -9.43 -8.94 9.20
N LEU A 501 -9.57 -8.51 7.95
CA LEU A 501 -10.66 -7.63 7.49
C LEU A 501 -12.03 -8.26 7.76
N ALA A 502 -12.25 -9.48 7.25
CA ALA A 502 -13.51 -10.18 7.37
C ALA A 502 -13.81 -10.62 8.81
N THR A 503 -12.77 -11.06 9.53
CA THR A 503 -12.86 -11.51 10.93
C THR A 503 -13.28 -10.37 11.86
N LEU A 504 -12.62 -9.21 11.76
CA LEU A 504 -12.92 -8.06 12.61
C LEU A 504 -14.29 -7.47 12.28
N LEU A 505 -14.69 -7.49 11.01
CA LEU A 505 -16.03 -7.06 10.62
C LEU A 505 -17.13 -8.02 11.12
N ALA A 506 -16.89 -9.33 11.03
CA ALA A 506 -17.82 -10.34 11.56
C ALA A 506 -17.96 -10.23 13.08
N PHE A 507 -16.85 -10.06 13.78
CA PHE A 507 -16.83 -9.90 15.24
C PHE A 507 -17.52 -8.59 15.66
N GLY A 508 -17.23 -7.48 15.00
CA GLY A 508 -17.91 -6.20 15.25
C GLY A 508 -19.41 -6.29 15.01
N TRP A 509 -19.82 -7.01 13.95
CA TRP A 509 -21.23 -7.27 13.69
C TRP A 509 -21.89 -8.13 14.80
N LEU A 510 -21.22 -9.19 15.24
CA LEU A 510 -21.67 -10.01 16.37
C LEU A 510 -21.86 -9.17 17.63
N LEU A 511 -20.88 -8.36 18.01
CA LEU A 511 -20.97 -7.48 19.19
C LEU A 511 -22.10 -6.45 19.05
N TRP A 512 -22.27 -5.87 17.86
CA TRP A 512 -23.37 -4.95 17.58
C TRP A 512 -24.75 -5.60 17.77
N GLU A 513 -24.96 -6.79 17.20
CA GLU A 513 -26.23 -7.51 17.34
C GLU A 513 -26.50 -7.96 18.79
N THR A 514 -25.46 -8.40 19.48
CA THR A 514 -25.53 -8.74 20.92
C THR A 514 -25.94 -7.52 21.74
N GLY A 515 -25.31 -6.36 21.48
CA GLY A 515 -25.67 -5.10 22.13
C GLY A 515 -27.11 -4.69 21.86
N ARG A 516 -27.60 -4.83 20.61
CA ARG A 516 -28.99 -4.57 20.26
C ARG A 516 -29.96 -5.50 20.98
N TRP A 517 -29.63 -6.79 21.06
CA TRP A 517 -30.43 -7.78 21.76
C TRP A 517 -30.54 -7.44 23.27
N VAL A 518 -29.41 -7.12 23.93
CA VAL A 518 -29.38 -6.71 25.34
C VAL A 518 -30.21 -5.45 25.55
N THR A 519 -30.03 -4.43 24.71
CA THR A 519 -30.78 -3.17 24.84
C THR A 519 -32.29 -3.34 24.63
N ALA A 520 -32.69 -4.23 23.71
CA ALA A 520 -34.09 -4.54 23.48
C ALA A 520 -34.78 -5.18 24.69
N HIS A 521 -34.03 -6.06 25.42
CA HIS A 521 -34.59 -6.70 26.62
C HIS A 521 -34.59 -5.77 27.85
N LEU A 522 -33.71 -4.77 27.89
CA LEU A 522 -33.62 -3.80 28.99
C LEU A 522 -34.50 -2.56 28.77
N SER A 523 -35.17 -2.43 27.61
CA SER A 523 -35.91 -1.20 27.20
C SER A 523 -37.19 -0.86 27.96
N GLY A 524 -37.59 -1.65 28.98
CA GLY A 524 -38.75 -1.35 29.85
C GLY A 524 -38.63 -0.08 30.69
N VAL A 525 -37.45 0.55 30.80
CA VAL A 525 -37.20 1.74 31.59
C VAL A 525 -36.78 2.90 30.68
N ARG A 526 -37.52 4.03 30.73
CA ARG A 526 -37.25 5.23 29.90
C ARG A 526 -35.78 5.70 29.93
N LEU A 527 -35.15 5.67 31.08
CA LEU A 527 -33.74 6.04 31.24
C LEU A 527 -32.84 5.14 30.42
N LEU A 528 -33.11 3.83 30.36
CA LEU A 528 -32.36 2.84 29.58
C LEU A 528 -32.53 3.03 28.06
N SER A 529 -33.64 3.61 27.59
CA SER A 529 -33.80 3.90 26.16
C SER A 529 -32.93 5.05 25.67
N VAL A 530 -32.56 6.00 26.52
CA VAL A 530 -31.56 7.05 26.19
C VAL A 530 -30.16 6.50 26.28
N LEU A 531 -29.85 5.72 27.32
CA LEU A 531 -28.57 5.03 27.48
C LEU A 531 -28.30 4.04 26.34
N SER A 532 -29.32 3.35 25.81
CA SER A 532 -29.17 2.41 24.72
C SER A 532 -28.66 3.07 23.40
N ARG A 533 -28.94 4.35 23.20
CA ARG A 533 -28.43 5.11 22.05
C ARG A 533 -26.96 5.48 22.19
N ALA A 534 -26.50 5.72 23.42
CA ALA A 534 -25.11 6.07 23.73
C ALA A 534 -24.22 4.84 24.00
N LEU A 535 -24.83 3.69 24.31
CA LEU A 535 -24.13 2.48 24.71
C LEU A 535 -23.03 2.04 23.72
N PRO A 536 -23.22 2.02 22.39
CA PRO A 536 -22.15 1.66 21.48
C PRO A 536 -20.96 2.61 21.55
N SER A 537 -21.21 3.93 21.66
CA SER A 537 -20.14 4.91 21.81
C SER A 537 -19.41 4.73 23.13
N LEU A 538 -20.14 4.46 24.21
CA LEU A 538 -19.57 4.20 25.53
C LEU A 538 -18.71 2.94 25.52
N VAL A 539 -19.15 1.87 24.87
CA VAL A 539 -18.36 0.63 24.70
C VAL A 539 -17.05 0.93 23.96
N VAL A 540 -17.09 1.72 22.87
CA VAL A 540 -15.87 2.12 22.17
C VAL A 540 -14.93 2.92 23.07
N VAL A 541 -15.46 3.87 23.84
CA VAL A 541 -14.66 4.67 24.78
C VAL A 541 -14.03 3.78 25.87
N VAL A 542 -14.80 2.86 26.45
CA VAL A 542 -14.29 1.90 27.44
C VAL A 542 -13.18 1.02 26.83
N LEU A 543 -13.39 0.49 25.63
CA LEU A 543 -12.37 -0.31 24.93
C LEU A 543 -11.12 0.54 24.63
N ALA A 544 -11.28 1.80 24.25
CA ALA A 544 -10.16 2.71 24.01
C ALA A 544 -9.36 2.98 25.31
N VAL A 545 -10.07 3.18 26.44
CA VAL A 545 -9.42 3.35 27.75
C VAL A 545 -8.70 2.07 28.16
N LEU A 546 -9.33 0.91 28.00
CA LEU A 546 -8.70 -0.37 28.30
C LEU A 546 -7.49 -0.65 27.39
N ALA A 547 -7.54 -0.23 26.14
CA ALA A 547 -6.45 -0.36 25.17
C ALA A 547 -5.30 0.65 25.42
N ALA A 548 -5.53 1.72 26.18
CA ALA A 548 -4.56 2.82 26.38
C ALA A 548 -3.15 2.37 26.81
N PRO A 549 -2.96 1.37 27.70
CA PRO A 549 -1.62 0.89 28.04
C PRO A 549 -0.88 0.35 26.82
N TRP A 550 -1.49 -0.54 26.04
CA TRP A 550 -0.87 -1.12 24.82
C TRP A 550 -0.59 -0.05 23.76
N VAL A 551 -1.48 0.92 23.63
CA VAL A 551 -1.27 2.07 22.72
C VAL A 551 -0.09 2.92 23.22
N SER A 552 0.01 3.18 24.52
CA SER A 552 1.13 3.92 25.13
C SER A 552 2.45 3.21 24.88
N ASP A 553 2.50 1.89 25.15
CA ASP A 553 3.69 1.06 24.94
C ASP A 553 4.10 1.04 23.44
N GLY A 554 3.13 1.03 22.54
CA GLY A 554 3.39 1.10 21.08
C GLY A 554 3.83 2.49 20.60
N LEU A 555 3.42 3.56 21.29
CA LEU A 555 3.78 4.95 20.96
C LEU A 555 5.14 5.38 21.54
N GLU A 556 5.56 4.77 22.64
CA GLU A 556 6.81 5.14 23.32
C GLU A 556 8.03 5.09 22.40
N PRO A 557 8.28 4.00 21.67
CA PRO A 557 9.40 3.93 20.73
C PRO A 557 9.30 4.93 19.58
N ILE A 558 8.08 5.23 19.12
CA ILE A 558 7.84 6.24 18.09
C ILE A 558 8.24 7.61 18.63
N ARG A 559 7.87 7.91 19.87
CA ARG A 559 8.20 9.17 20.54
C ARG A 559 9.69 9.28 20.82
N GLU A 560 10.33 8.25 21.38
CA GLU A 560 11.77 8.22 21.64
C GLU A 560 12.59 8.41 20.35
N HIS A 561 12.21 7.71 19.28
CA HIS A 561 12.86 7.87 17.99
C HIS A 561 12.68 9.29 17.42
N ARG A 562 11.51 9.88 17.61
CA ARG A 562 11.25 11.27 17.22
C ARG A 562 12.04 12.27 18.04
N GLU A 563 12.12 12.08 19.36
CA GLU A 563 12.87 12.96 20.28
C GLU A 563 14.37 12.88 20.02
N SER A 564 14.92 11.67 19.85
CA SER A 564 16.32 11.47 19.48
C SER A 564 16.65 12.06 18.11
N SER A 565 15.74 11.94 17.14
CA SER A 565 15.90 12.53 15.82
C SER A 565 15.79 14.06 15.85
N ARG A 566 14.93 14.63 16.70
CA ARG A 566 14.85 16.09 16.91
C ARG A 566 16.08 16.64 17.61
N ALA A 567 16.54 15.99 18.66
CA ALA A 567 17.76 16.37 19.37
C ALA A 567 19.00 16.35 18.47
N ALA A 568 18.99 15.45 17.48
CA ALA A 568 20.02 15.35 16.46
C ALA A 568 19.78 16.30 15.24
N GLY A 569 18.75 17.13 15.24
CA GLY A 569 18.40 18.00 14.12
C GLY A 569 17.78 17.27 12.91
N PHE A 570 17.39 16.02 13.06
CA PHE A 570 17.08 15.10 11.96
C PHE A 570 15.64 14.55 11.99
N TYR A 571 14.66 15.34 11.73
CA TYR A 571 13.34 14.80 11.51
C TYR A 571 12.84 15.21 10.11
N PRO A 572 12.41 14.25 9.30
CA PRO A 572 12.30 12.80 9.51
C PRO A 572 13.48 11.96 9.00
N VAL A 573 14.52 12.56 8.37
CA VAL A 573 15.62 11.84 7.71
C VAL A 573 16.94 12.60 7.90
N ASP A 574 18.06 11.87 7.92
CA ASP A 574 19.40 12.42 8.04
C ASP A 574 19.71 13.41 6.91
N PRO A 575 20.29 14.60 7.18
CA PRO A 575 20.56 15.64 6.20
C PRO A 575 21.49 15.24 5.06
N ILE A 576 22.26 14.17 5.22
CA ILE A 576 23.11 13.65 4.17
C ILE A 576 22.32 13.19 2.94
N TYR A 577 21.08 12.73 3.12
CA TYR A 577 20.26 12.27 1.99
C TYR A 577 19.73 13.42 1.12
N PRO A 578 19.17 14.53 1.67
CA PRO A 578 18.89 15.73 0.87
C PRO A 578 20.09 16.25 0.10
N TRP A 579 21.30 16.13 0.65
CA TRP A 579 22.52 16.52 -0.04
C TRP A 579 22.66 15.83 -1.41
N PHE A 580 22.35 14.54 -1.52
CA PHE A 580 22.37 13.83 -2.82
C PHE A 580 21.41 14.42 -3.85
N ARG A 581 20.27 14.95 -3.42
CA ARG A 581 19.33 15.64 -4.29
C ARG A 581 19.85 16.99 -4.79
N ASP A 582 20.53 17.72 -3.89
CA ASP A 582 20.89 19.11 -4.11
C ASP A 582 22.24 19.23 -4.83
N GLU A 583 23.15 18.26 -4.68
CA GLU A 583 24.53 18.36 -5.15
C GLU A 583 24.88 17.37 -6.28
N ILE A 584 24.09 16.31 -6.49
CA ILE A 584 24.37 15.34 -7.55
C ILE A 584 23.55 15.63 -8.79
N GLU A 585 24.22 16.19 -9.82
CA GLU A 585 23.60 16.61 -11.09
C GLU A 585 23.90 15.64 -12.27
N SER A 586 24.76 14.65 -12.08
CA SER A 586 25.16 13.70 -13.13
C SER A 586 25.24 12.28 -12.59
N PRO A 587 25.13 11.24 -13.45
CA PRO A 587 25.23 9.87 -13.03
C PRO A 587 26.47 9.60 -12.16
N THR A 588 26.27 9.11 -10.97
CA THR A 588 27.27 8.99 -9.90
C THR A 588 27.09 7.67 -9.18
N VAL A 589 28.17 6.96 -8.87
CA VAL A 589 28.14 5.69 -8.14
C VAL A 589 28.53 5.89 -6.68
N VAL A 590 27.68 5.48 -5.78
CA VAL A 590 27.89 5.58 -4.34
C VAL A 590 28.06 4.19 -3.71
N LEU A 591 29.17 3.99 -3.04
CA LEU A 591 29.39 2.80 -2.21
C LEU A 591 28.93 3.11 -0.77
N ALA A 592 27.87 2.48 -0.35
CA ALA A 592 27.34 2.60 0.99
C ALA A 592 26.93 1.21 1.53
N SER A 593 26.81 1.08 2.85
CA SER A 593 26.23 -0.15 3.40
C SER A 593 24.78 -0.31 2.93
N ASP A 594 24.30 -1.55 2.85
CA ASP A 594 22.95 -1.86 2.31
C ASP A 594 21.81 -1.03 2.89
N LEU A 595 21.90 -0.70 4.18
CA LEU A 595 20.90 0.08 4.87
C LEU A 595 20.89 1.55 4.46
N LEU A 596 22.07 2.09 4.28
CA LEU A 596 22.26 3.48 3.90
C LEU A 596 22.03 3.64 2.40
N GLY A 597 22.61 2.74 1.60
CA GLY A 597 22.50 2.75 0.15
C GLY A 597 21.06 2.65 -0.35
N ALA A 598 20.22 1.85 0.30
CA ALA A 598 18.82 1.69 -0.13
C ALA A 598 17.98 2.99 -0.14
N ARG A 599 18.43 4.06 0.53
CA ARG A 599 17.71 5.33 0.60
C ARG A 599 18.18 6.36 -0.43
N ILE A 600 19.45 6.29 -0.84
CA ILE A 600 20.09 7.29 -1.70
C ILE A 600 19.28 7.55 -2.98
N PRO A 601 18.86 6.52 -3.76
CA PRO A 601 18.10 6.74 -4.98
C PRO A 601 16.69 7.34 -4.79
N ALA A 602 16.16 7.32 -3.56
CA ALA A 602 14.91 7.99 -3.25
C ALA A 602 15.04 9.54 -3.20
N TYR A 603 16.28 10.03 -3.05
CA TYR A 603 16.58 11.46 -3.04
C TYR A 603 17.15 11.95 -4.37
N SER A 604 17.97 11.17 -5.07
CA SER A 604 18.55 11.56 -6.35
C SER A 604 18.38 10.45 -7.39
N SER A 605 17.86 10.80 -8.56
CA SER A 605 17.78 9.91 -9.72
C SER A 605 19.14 9.64 -10.38
N GLU A 606 20.13 10.48 -10.08
CA GLU A 606 21.47 10.39 -10.63
C GLU A 606 22.44 9.63 -9.73
N ALA A 607 22.05 9.27 -8.51
CA ALA A 607 22.88 8.56 -7.56
C ALA A 607 22.59 7.06 -7.56
N ASN A 608 23.42 6.29 -8.25
CA ASN A 608 23.39 4.83 -8.28
C ASN A 608 24.13 4.24 -7.07
N VAL A 609 23.80 3.01 -6.68
CA VAL A 609 24.47 2.32 -5.58
C VAL A 609 25.05 0.98 -6.01
N VAL A 610 26.14 0.55 -5.39
CA VAL A 610 26.81 -0.71 -5.73
C VAL A 610 25.97 -1.92 -5.32
N SER A 611 25.20 -1.81 -4.24
CA SER A 611 24.32 -2.89 -3.78
C SER A 611 23.10 -2.32 -3.05
N ARG A 612 22.01 -3.05 -3.21
CA ARG A 612 20.75 -2.84 -2.51
C ARG A 612 20.33 -4.15 -1.83
N ARG A 613 20.33 -4.26 -0.52
CA ARG A 613 19.97 -5.47 0.22
C ARG A 613 20.98 -6.63 0.11
N GLY A 614 22.25 -6.37 -0.22
CA GLY A 614 23.27 -7.41 -0.35
C GLY A 614 23.43 -8.26 0.92
N SER A 615 23.37 -7.67 2.10
CA SER A 615 23.42 -8.41 3.38
C SER A 615 22.28 -9.43 3.50
N LEU A 616 21.07 -9.11 3.00
CA LEU A 616 19.96 -10.04 2.98
C LEU A 616 20.26 -11.23 2.08
N VAL A 617 20.71 -10.94 0.86
CA VAL A 617 21.05 -11.96 -0.14
C VAL A 617 22.15 -12.87 0.39
N LEU A 618 23.24 -12.29 0.90
CA LEU A 618 24.40 -13.03 1.39
C LEU A 618 24.13 -13.89 2.63
N ASN A 619 23.22 -13.48 3.52
CA ASN A 619 22.86 -14.27 4.69
C ASN A 619 21.94 -15.45 4.33
N VAL A 620 21.24 -15.36 3.23
CA VAL A 620 20.25 -16.35 2.77
C VAL A 620 20.89 -17.32 1.77
N LEU A 621 21.77 -16.83 0.89
CA LEU A 621 22.34 -17.55 -0.23
C LEU A 621 23.05 -18.87 0.12
N PRO A 622 23.89 -18.98 1.18
CA PRO A 622 24.55 -20.25 1.49
C PRO A 622 23.55 -21.41 1.65
N ARG A 623 22.44 -21.14 2.34
CA ARG A 623 21.40 -22.14 2.56
C ARG A 623 20.53 -22.40 1.32
N VAL A 624 20.37 -21.39 0.45
CA VAL A 624 19.71 -21.58 -0.84
C VAL A 624 20.57 -22.42 -1.77
N GLN A 625 21.89 -22.22 -1.78
CA GLN A 625 22.85 -23.04 -2.52
C GLN A 625 22.88 -24.49 -2.03
N GLU A 626 22.72 -24.75 -0.72
CA GLU A 626 22.56 -26.10 -0.19
C GLU A 626 21.33 -26.81 -0.76
N ARG A 627 20.22 -26.08 -0.98
CA ARG A 627 18.97 -26.64 -1.52
C ARG A 627 18.95 -26.71 -3.05
N ALA A 628 19.61 -25.80 -3.72
CA ALA A 628 19.66 -25.69 -5.18
C ALA A 628 21.11 -25.40 -5.66
N PRO A 629 22.01 -26.38 -5.57
CA PRO A 629 23.42 -26.17 -5.91
C PRO A 629 23.60 -25.77 -7.37
N GLY A 630 24.38 -24.71 -7.60
CA GLY A 630 24.80 -24.26 -8.94
C GLY A 630 23.79 -23.45 -9.73
N ARG A 631 22.63 -23.10 -9.15
CA ARG A 631 21.56 -22.34 -9.84
C ARG A 631 21.55 -20.84 -9.55
N ILE A 632 22.43 -20.34 -8.67
CA ILE A 632 22.33 -18.97 -8.18
C ILE A 632 23.65 -18.28 -8.30
N GLU A 633 23.71 -17.23 -9.10
CA GLU A 633 24.82 -16.29 -9.10
C GLU A 633 24.68 -15.33 -7.91
N ILE A 634 25.77 -15.22 -7.13
CA ILE A 634 25.86 -14.24 -6.06
C ILE A 634 26.13 -12.89 -6.72
N PRO A 635 25.27 -11.87 -6.52
CA PRO A 635 25.55 -10.54 -7.05
C PRO A 635 26.88 -10.03 -6.53
N GLN A 636 27.84 -9.81 -7.41
CA GLN A 636 29.19 -9.40 -7.04
C GLN A 636 29.19 -8.12 -6.21
N GLY A 637 28.32 -7.15 -6.56
CA GLY A 637 28.18 -5.93 -5.76
C GLY A 637 27.79 -6.16 -4.30
N ALA A 638 26.99 -7.19 -3.99
CA ALA A 638 26.65 -7.53 -2.61
C ALA A 638 27.85 -8.08 -1.83
N VAL A 639 28.66 -8.93 -2.48
CA VAL A 639 29.94 -9.44 -1.90
C VAL A 639 30.87 -8.28 -1.65
N ASP A 640 31.08 -7.45 -2.66
CA ASP A 640 32.01 -6.33 -2.62
C ASP A 640 31.64 -5.31 -1.53
N VAL A 641 30.37 -4.96 -1.40
CA VAL A 641 29.91 -4.08 -0.30
C VAL A 641 30.19 -4.71 1.06
N ARG A 642 29.90 -6.01 1.24
CA ARG A 642 30.18 -6.68 2.51
C ARG A 642 31.70 -6.72 2.81
N GLU A 643 32.53 -7.05 1.83
CA GLU A 643 33.98 -7.10 2.00
C GLU A 643 34.57 -5.73 2.32
N PHE A 644 34.11 -4.67 1.63
CA PHE A 644 34.56 -3.32 1.87
C PHE A 644 34.26 -2.86 3.31
N PHE A 645 33.00 -3.03 3.76
CA PHE A 645 32.56 -2.60 5.11
C PHE A 645 33.04 -3.56 6.23
N ALA A 646 33.48 -4.77 5.91
CA ALA A 646 34.13 -5.67 6.88
C ALA A 646 35.58 -5.27 7.20
N GLY A 647 36.10 -4.28 6.49
CA GLY A 647 37.48 -3.80 6.74
C GLY A 647 38.57 -4.79 6.32
N THR A 648 38.38 -5.49 5.20
CA THR A 648 39.40 -6.35 4.58
C THR A 648 40.64 -5.53 4.19
N SER A 649 41.48 -5.94 3.34
CA SER A 649 42.71 -5.18 3.04
C SER A 649 42.45 -3.90 2.24
N ILE A 650 43.28 -2.86 2.42
CA ILE A 650 43.24 -1.62 1.62
C ILE A 650 43.27 -1.96 0.11
N ARG A 651 44.08 -2.96 -0.28
CA ARG A 651 44.19 -3.41 -1.67
C ARG A 651 42.82 -3.89 -2.21
N THR A 652 42.15 -4.75 -1.47
CA THR A 652 40.79 -5.25 -1.84
C THR A 652 39.79 -4.11 -1.93
N GLY A 653 39.81 -3.17 -0.96
CA GLY A 653 38.99 -1.98 -1.01
C GLY A 653 39.18 -1.15 -2.27
N VAL A 654 40.41 -0.90 -2.67
CA VAL A 654 40.77 -0.16 -3.90
C VAL A 654 40.30 -0.91 -5.16
N GLU A 655 40.48 -2.23 -5.19
CA GLU A 655 40.00 -3.06 -6.31
C GLU A 655 38.46 -3.00 -6.45
N ILE A 656 37.75 -3.01 -5.35
CA ILE A 656 36.28 -2.84 -5.32
C ILE A 656 35.86 -1.47 -5.88
N LEU A 657 36.49 -0.39 -5.38
CA LEU A 657 36.20 0.96 -5.84
C LEU A 657 36.43 1.14 -7.34
N ARG A 658 37.50 0.53 -7.87
CA ARG A 658 37.82 0.56 -9.32
C ARG A 658 36.84 -0.28 -10.14
N ARG A 659 36.45 -1.47 -9.64
CA ARG A 659 35.51 -2.36 -10.33
C ARG A 659 34.17 -1.71 -10.58
N HIS A 660 33.69 -0.94 -9.60
CA HIS A 660 32.40 -0.27 -9.65
C HIS A 660 32.47 1.20 -10.04
N GLU A 661 33.63 1.71 -10.40
CA GLU A 661 33.84 3.14 -10.75
C GLU A 661 33.26 4.09 -9.70
N VAL A 662 33.52 3.82 -8.41
CA VAL A 662 32.91 4.50 -7.29
C VAL A 662 33.35 5.97 -7.19
N ASP A 663 32.41 6.89 -7.20
CA ASP A 663 32.65 8.32 -7.04
C ASP A 663 32.60 8.78 -5.58
N TYR A 664 31.73 8.14 -4.77
CA TYR A 664 31.59 8.46 -3.36
C TYR A 664 31.49 7.22 -2.48
N VAL A 665 32.04 7.33 -1.27
CA VAL A 665 31.88 6.32 -0.21
C VAL A 665 31.22 6.96 0.99
N MET A 666 30.10 6.37 1.44
CA MET A 666 29.36 6.82 2.62
C MET A 666 29.58 5.86 3.78
N VAL A 667 30.12 6.36 4.88
CA VAL A 667 30.46 5.58 6.09
C VAL A 667 29.82 6.19 7.34
N THR A 668 29.75 5.40 8.40
CA THR A 668 29.36 5.92 9.72
C THR A 668 30.48 6.76 10.29
N ALA A 669 30.19 7.98 10.74
CA ALA A 669 31.14 8.88 11.36
C ALA A 669 31.80 8.24 12.60
N ASN A 670 33.06 8.56 12.83
CA ASN A 670 33.87 8.04 13.94
C ASN A 670 34.01 6.50 13.95
N SER A 671 33.76 5.83 12.84
CA SER A 671 34.00 4.40 12.69
C SER A 671 35.49 4.14 12.36
N PRO A 672 35.99 2.91 12.61
CA PRO A 672 37.36 2.55 12.19
C PRO A 672 37.58 2.74 10.68
N LEU A 673 36.55 2.52 9.86
CA LEU A 673 36.62 2.73 8.41
C LEU A 673 36.68 4.21 8.05
N ASP A 674 35.97 5.07 8.76
CA ASP A 674 36.04 6.52 8.62
C ASP A 674 37.46 7.03 8.86
N ALA A 675 38.05 6.69 10.00
CA ALA A 675 39.43 7.05 10.32
C ALA A 675 40.47 6.50 9.29
N ALA A 676 40.23 5.30 8.76
CA ALA A 676 41.06 4.72 7.73
C ALA A 676 40.98 5.50 6.40
N LEU A 677 39.75 5.86 5.96
CA LEU A 677 39.54 6.62 4.72
C LEU A 677 40.11 8.04 4.81
N ASP A 678 39.97 8.70 5.95
CA ASP A 678 40.46 10.06 6.19
C ASP A 678 42.04 10.11 6.08
N SER A 679 42.70 9.01 6.43
CA SER A 679 44.15 8.88 6.32
C SER A 679 44.67 8.70 4.88
N LEU A 680 43.81 8.41 3.90
CA LEU A 680 44.20 8.07 2.53
C LEU A 680 44.08 9.27 1.57
N SER A 681 45.13 9.58 0.84
CA SER A 681 45.20 10.75 -0.05
C SER A 681 44.21 10.77 -1.20
N GLY A 682 43.57 9.65 -1.51
CA GLY A 682 42.56 9.51 -2.57
C GLY A 682 41.13 9.78 -2.11
N PHE A 683 40.92 10.04 -0.82
CA PHE A 683 39.62 10.31 -0.24
C PHE A 683 39.56 11.74 0.31
N LYS A 684 38.56 12.46 -0.07
CA LYS A 684 38.33 13.81 0.43
C LYS A 684 36.96 13.88 1.06
N PRO A 685 36.84 14.16 2.38
CA PRO A 685 35.53 14.33 2.98
C PRO A 685 34.83 15.52 2.32
N VAL A 686 33.53 15.34 2.06
CA VAL A 686 32.65 16.40 1.60
C VAL A 686 32.22 17.19 2.83
N GLU A 687 32.14 18.53 2.73
CA GLU A 687 31.61 19.34 3.84
C GLU A 687 30.14 18.98 4.06
N GLU A 688 29.84 18.44 5.25
CA GLU A 688 28.63 17.71 5.46
C GLU A 688 27.69 18.19 6.49
N PRO A 689 26.38 18.04 6.24
CA PRO A 689 25.36 18.36 7.20
C PRO A 689 25.10 17.27 8.25
N SER A 690 25.78 16.10 8.21
CA SER A 690 25.50 14.97 9.10
C SER A 690 26.56 14.77 10.17
N GLU A 691 26.12 14.60 11.42
CA GLU A 691 26.99 14.16 12.53
C GLU A 691 27.18 12.65 12.60
N ARG A 692 26.33 11.89 11.86
CA ARG A 692 26.31 10.42 11.92
C ARG A 692 27.06 9.75 10.80
N TYR A 693 27.12 10.40 9.65
CA TYR A 693 27.69 9.83 8.42
C TYR A 693 28.67 10.81 7.80
N VAL A 694 29.73 10.25 7.23
CA VAL A 694 30.71 10.99 6.44
C VAL A 694 30.64 10.48 5.00
N LEU A 695 30.63 11.42 4.06
CA LEU A 695 30.67 11.14 2.63
C LEU A 695 32.05 11.52 2.12
N TYR A 696 32.76 10.57 1.54
CA TYR A 696 34.06 10.78 0.93
C TYR A 696 33.94 10.80 -0.58
N ARG A 697 34.44 11.84 -1.20
CA ARG A 697 34.68 11.87 -2.65
C ARG A 697 35.92 11.03 -2.95
N VAL A 698 35.81 10.11 -3.91
CA VAL A 698 36.85 9.18 -4.30
C VAL A 698 37.59 9.70 -5.52
N ASN A 699 38.90 9.78 -5.46
CA ASN A 699 39.76 10.03 -6.62
C ASN A 699 40.61 8.77 -6.92
N LEU A 700 40.07 7.92 -7.81
CA LEU A 700 40.68 6.64 -8.18
C LEU A 700 42.12 6.75 -8.73
N GLN A 701 42.49 7.92 -9.30
CA GLN A 701 43.83 8.16 -9.82
C GLN A 701 44.84 8.47 -8.71
N LYS A 702 44.39 9.07 -7.61
CA LYS A 702 45.24 9.40 -6.46
C LYS A 702 45.35 8.28 -5.45
N ILE A 703 44.48 7.26 -5.50
CA ILE A 703 44.59 6.07 -4.67
C ILE A 703 45.76 5.25 -5.26
N GLY A 704 46.98 5.61 -4.86
CA GLY A 704 48.22 4.92 -5.29
C GLY A 704 48.19 3.45 -4.87
N THR A 705 48.81 2.59 -5.67
CA THR A 705 49.27 1.30 -5.19
C THR A 705 50.08 1.56 -3.93
N PRO A 706 49.78 0.97 -2.76
CA PRO A 706 50.57 1.21 -1.56
C PRO A 706 52.03 0.95 -1.93
N ALA A 707 52.89 1.95 -1.71
CA ALA A 707 54.32 1.79 -1.87
C ALA A 707 54.68 0.52 -1.10
N SER A 708 55.28 -0.44 -1.75
CA SER A 708 55.67 -1.71 -1.15
C SER A 708 56.25 -1.41 0.21
N ALA A 709 55.60 -1.84 1.27
CA ALA A 709 56.09 -1.69 2.63
C ALA A 709 57.54 -2.26 2.59
N LYS A 710 58.53 -1.38 2.77
CA LYS A 710 59.91 -1.80 2.94
C LYS A 710 59.89 -2.84 4.05
N SER A 711 60.16 -4.08 3.70
CA SER A 711 60.41 -5.14 4.67
C SER A 711 61.37 -4.58 5.74
N PRO A 712 61.06 -4.62 7.03
CA PRO A 712 62.00 -4.24 8.06
C PRO A 712 63.19 -5.16 7.91
N ASN A 713 64.32 -4.53 7.63
CA ASN A 713 65.63 -5.22 7.59
C ASN A 713 65.75 -6.11 8.82
N THR A 714 65.82 -7.40 8.62
CA THR A 714 66.36 -8.35 9.61
C THR A 714 67.80 -7.99 9.83
N PRO A 715 68.28 -7.63 11.05
CA PRO A 715 69.67 -7.51 11.33
C PRO A 715 70.30 -8.91 11.34
N GLU A 716 71.46 -9.05 10.68
CA GLU A 716 72.35 -10.22 10.75
C GLU A 716 72.72 -10.61 12.18
#